data_2cf48a57bd4c3f17db47c8a4f24b6590
#
_entry.id   2cf48a57bd4c3f17db47c8a4f24b6590
#
_cell.length_a   1.000
_cell.length_b   1.000
_cell.length_c   1.000
_cell.angle_alpha   90.00
_cell.angle_beta   90.00
_cell.angle_gamma   90.00
#
_symmetry.space_group_name_H-M   'P 1'
#
loop_
_entity.id
_entity.type
_entity.pdbx_description
1 polymer ?
#
loop_
_entity_poly.entity_id
_entity_poly.type
_entity_poly.pdbx_seq_one_letter_code
_entity_poly.pdbx_strand_id
1 'polypeptide(L)'
;MANGHQSLPLQLFIVAVGLASGLVQVVLVRQLLIVCSGSELAVGVILGIWLLAGAAGSWWGGRRARRDTSLSPTVARVPFLAAVCTAMGLAAICLVRLSPDLFGKFPEPLFVMPGEMFGLLHVLILCIASVAPVAFAAEAQFGTAVSIYGRMQEGPDPVARSYAMDAIGHLIGGGAAAYVLTLWLDPLTATFCAGSIALMAGMAVAASRFGASRMKPQIIALTAAVILGIPLMLALHTLTLQLRWSGYDLMASIDTLHSNVVVAEHGVKGRVFFINGQPSGYTETMPDTHLLVHFAMLQHPDPQNVLLIGGRGTGALEEVATHPVSRVDYFELDPGLVDIYDRFRRPLVDRPEAAITVHRQDLRAYLRSAPDGERRWDVAIFALPPPLTAVLNRHYTRECLRDIAQQSPEIIFAFGLPGTQTYYSQDMLNLDTSILYTAAAGKRKVVIMPGYSLFAAVGPDTGYMSEDASTMLQRLEERGVAASYWTSVISDHLDPMNVDYVHRELQRIQSPPINTDLQPIAYYLNQIYALRQFDAPGARVLAGLKQIALPAIIRWFVLIALVVMCVVAWLRKADVVAVPTAIAGTGFVAMVLQLAVLYAFQIQVGYVYSLIGVLTGAFMVGLAAGGLFAGRLLRHTTEPQQALLKLLGALIALGLFSLVVPALITGLTGVSAHLPGWFLAAGFFLLSFVLGGMVGVQFPLATEIQAQTEHRGFAAASMYAADLLGGSSGAVLAGAVLVPLYGIGGASLLCAVIAFVLVAMCALQGCQR
;
A
#
# COMPACT_ATOMS: atom_id res chain seq x y z
N MET A 1 28.42 4.64 -38.52
CA MET A 1 27.61 3.41 -38.35
C MET A 1 28.18 2.38 -37.37
N ALA A 2 29.47 2.40 -37.06
CA ALA A 2 30.09 1.45 -36.09
C ALA A 2 29.71 1.65 -34.63
N ASN A 3 29.32 2.84 -34.19
CA ASN A 3 28.94 3.15 -32.79
C ASN A 3 27.55 2.64 -32.40
N GLY A 4 26.65 2.37 -33.33
CA GLY A 4 25.29 1.90 -33.04
C GLY A 4 25.24 0.44 -32.53
N HIS A 5 26.11 -0.42 -33.04
CA HIS A 5 26.12 -1.85 -32.61
C HIS A 5 26.71 -2.11 -31.20
N GLN A 6 27.54 -1.20 -30.68
CA GLN A 6 28.11 -1.33 -29.32
C GLN A 6 27.19 -0.78 -28.22
N SER A 7 26.21 0.06 -28.54
CA SER A 7 25.27 0.64 -27.57
C SER A 7 24.09 -0.27 -27.23
N LEU A 8 23.67 -1.15 -28.15
CA LEU A 8 22.49 -2.00 -27.99
C LEU A 8 22.56 -2.94 -26.76
N PRO A 9 23.68 -3.68 -26.50
CA PRO A 9 23.76 -4.53 -25.31
C PRO A 9 23.60 -3.74 -24.00
N LEU A 10 24.15 -2.51 -23.95
CA LEU A 10 24.06 -1.66 -22.78
C LEU A 10 22.64 -1.10 -22.57
N GLN A 11 21.94 -0.76 -23.66
CA GLN A 11 20.54 -0.33 -23.59
C GLN A 11 19.64 -1.46 -23.08
N LEU A 12 19.84 -2.69 -23.60
CA LEU A 12 19.11 -3.88 -23.12
C LEU A 12 19.46 -4.18 -21.65
N PHE A 13 20.69 -3.96 -21.22
CA PHE A 13 21.07 -4.12 -19.82
C PHE A 13 20.33 -3.12 -18.92
N ILE A 14 20.22 -1.84 -19.31
CA ILE A 14 19.48 -0.83 -18.52
C ILE A 14 18.02 -1.25 -18.36
N VAL A 15 17.37 -1.69 -19.45
CA VAL A 15 15.98 -2.20 -19.40
C VAL A 15 15.88 -3.44 -18.49
N ALA A 16 16.85 -4.36 -18.58
CA ALA A 16 16.88 -5.58 -17.76
C ALA A 16 17.09 -5.28 -16.26
N VAL A 17 17.93 -4.27 -15.94
CA VAL A 17 18.10 -3.79 -14.55
C VAL A 17 16.81 -3.19 -14.04
N GLY A 18 16.14 -2.30 -14.81
CA GLY A 18 14.85 -1.76 -14.45
C GLY A 18 13.79 -2.85 -14.24
N LEU A 19 13.73 -3.86 -15.12
CA LEU A 19 12.82 -5.00 -14.98
C LEU A 19 13.10 -5.77 -13.68
N ALA A 20 14.35 -6.11 -13.42
CA ALA A 20 14.72 -6.86 -12.21
C ALA A 20 14.46 -6.06 -10.94
N SER A 21 14.80 -4.76 -10.94
CA SER A 21 14.57 -3.83 -9.83
C SER A 21 13.08 -3.67 -9.54
N GLY A 22 12.27 -3.38 -10.55
CA GLY A 22 10.83 -3.20 -10.41
C GLY A 22 10.12 -4.48 -9.92
N LEU A 23 10.53 -5.66 -10.43
CA LEU A 23 9.99 -6.93 -9.98
C LEU A 23 10.35 -7.21 -8.53
N VAL A 24 11.63 -7.10 -8.17
CA VAL A 24 12.10 -7.38 -6.79
C VAL A 24 11.48 -6.39 -5.79
N GLN A 25 11.31 -5.13 -6.16
CA GLN A 25 10.63 -4.14 -5.34
C GLN A 25 9.19 -4.57 -5.02
N VAL A 26 8.41 -4.95 -6.03
CA VAL A 26 7.01 -5.40 -5.85
C VAL A 26 6.96 -6.69 -5.01
N VAL A 27 7.84 -7.64 -5.27
CA VAL A 27 7.94 -8.89 -4.50
C VAL A 27 8.28 -8.61 -3.04
N LEU A 28 9.26 -7.75 -2.74
CA LEU A 28 9.63 -7.40 -1.36
C LEU A 28 8.52 -6.65 -0.65
N VAL A 29 7.89 -5.67 -1.31
CA VAL A 29 6.70 -4.97 -0.75
C VAL A 29 5.64 -5.99 -0.36
N ARG A 30 5.32 -6.95 -1.24
CA ARG A 30 4.34 -7.99 -0.97
C ARG A 30 4.75 -8.89 0.21
N GLN A 31 6.00 -9.39 0.23
CA GLN A 31 6.46 -10.26 1.32
C GLN A 31 6.47 -9.53 2.67
N LEU A 32 6.84 -8.27 2.69
CA LEU A 32 6.79 -7.43 3.89
C LEU A 32 5.36 -7.15 4.34
N LEU A 33 4.44 -6.88 3.42
CA LEU A 33 3.02 -6.70 3.74
C LEU A 33 2.40 -7.97 4.36
N ILE A 34 2.78 -9.17 3.86
CA ILE A 34 2.34 -10.44 4.45
C ILE A 34 2.81 -10.59 5.91
N VAL A 35 4.00 -10.10 6.22
CA VAL A 35 4.55 -10.18 7.59
C VAL A 35 4.06 -9.03 8.48
N CYS A 36 3.80 -7.85 7.88
CA CYS A 36 3.30 -6.67 8.58
C CYS A 36 1.75 -6.56 8.54
N SER A 37 1.04 -7.68 8.40
CA SER A 37 -0.44 -7.75 8.47
C SER A 37 -1.18 -6.87 7.46
N GLY A 38 -0.56 -6.57 6.31
CA GLY A 38 -1.14 -5.75 5.24
C GLY A 38 -1.12 -4.24 5.49
N SER A 39 -0.48 -3.76 6.55
CA SER A 39 -0.50 -2.34 6.93
C SER A 39 0.16 -1.43 5.89
N GLU A 40 -0.56 -0.44 5.39
CA GLU A 40 -0.06 0.56 4.43
C GLU A 40 1.01 1.49 5.05
N LEU A 41 1.06 1.61 6.37
CA LEU A 41 2.15 2.29 7.07
C LEU A 41 3.50 1.65 6.69
N ALA A 42 3.55 0.32 6.57
CA ALA A 42 4.74 -0.39 6.12
C ALA A 42 5.12 -0.01 4.69
N VAL A 43 4.15 0.23 3.78
CA VAL A 43 4.44 0.64 2.40
C VAL A 43 5.22 1.94 2.36
N GLY A 44 4.82 2.95 3.15
CA GLY A 44 5.54 4.22 3.24
C GLY A 44 6.98 4.06 3.72
N VAL A 45 7.21 3.24 4.73
CA VAL A 45 8.55 2.94 5.28
C VAL A 45 9.40 2.18 4.25
N ILE A 46 8.84 1.16 3.59
CA ILE A 46 9.52 0.36 2.56
C ILE A 46 9.99 1.26 1.41
N LEU A 47 9.09 2.07 0.86
CA LEU A 47 9.41 2.98 -0.24
C LEU A 47 10.41 4.06 0.19
N GLY A 48 10.28 4.59 1.40
CA GLY A 48 11.22 5.56 1.95
C GLY A 48 12.65 5.00 2.06
N ILE A 49 12.81 3.79 2.60
CA ILE A 49 14.10 3.10 2.70
C ILE A 49 14.64 2.73 1.32
N TRP A 50 13.77 2.29 0.39
CA TRP A 50 14.16 2.01 -0.99
C TRP A 50 14.79 3.23 -1.65
N LEU A 51 14.14 4.38 -1.57
CA LEU A 51 14.62 5.63 -2.16
C LEU A 51 15.93 6.10 -1.51
N LEU A 52 16.02 6.06 -0.18
CA LEU A 52 17.20 6.49 0.55
C LEU A 52 18.42 5.62 0.24
N ALA A 53 18.28 4.31 0.29
CA ALA A 53 19.33 3.37 0.00
C ALA A 53 19.71 3.38 -1.50
N GLY A 54 18.71 3.54 -2.36
CA GLY A 54 18.89 3.71 -3.80
C GLY A 54 19.71 4.94 -4.15
N ALA A 55 19.45 6.08 -3.50
CA ALA A 55 20.26 7.29 -3.65
C ALA A 55 21.75 7.02 -3.37
N ALA A 56 22.03 6.35 -2.25
CA ALA A 56 23.40 5.99 -1.88
C ALA A 56 24.03 5.03 -2.90
N GLY A 57 23.25 4.04 -3.38
CA GLY A 57 23.70 3.07 -4.38
C GLY A 57 24.04 3.72 -5.72
N SER A 58 23.17 4.53 -6.26
CA SER A 58 23.35 5.23 -7.53
C SER A 58 24.55 6.19 -7.46
N TRP A 59 24.68 6.95 -6.37
CA TRP A 59 25.83 7.82 -6.13
C TRP A 59 27.13 7.02 -6.10
N TRP A 60 27.17 5.90 -5.35
CA TRP A 60 28.34 5.04 -5.24
C TRP A 60 28.75 4.43 -6.59
N GLY A 61 27.76 3.86 -7.34
CA GLY A 61 27.99 3.25 -8.64
C GLY A 61 28.52 4.26 -9.66
N GLY A 62 27.90 5.42 -9.74
CA GLY A 62 28.32 6.51 -10.62
C GLY A 62 29.71 7.06 -10.26
N ARG A 63 30.01 7.26 -8.95
CA ARG A 63 31.32 7.73 -8.49
C ARG A 63 32.42 6.71 -8.78
N ARG A 64 32.15 5.43 -8.55
CA ARG A 64 33.10 4.35 -8.79
C ARG A 64 33.43 4.21 -10.27
N ALA A 65 32.40 4.29 -11.14
CA ALA A 65 32.57 4.23 -12.58
C ALA A 65 33.41 5.41 -13.13
N ARG A 66 33.31 6.61 -12.53
CA ARG A 66 34.11 7.79 -12.92
C ARG A 66 35.56 7.74 -12.53
N ARG A 67 35.91 7.01 -11.47
CA ARG A 67 37.31 6.85 -11.04
C ARG A 67 38.16 5.97 -11.98
N ASP A 68 37.52 5.15 -12.80
CA ASP A 68 38.17 4.31 -13.76
C ASP A 68 38.64 5.17 -14.97
N THR A 69 39.91 5.14 -15.26
CA THR A 69 40.51 5.85 -16.40
C THR A 69 40.07 5.28 -17.74
N SER A 70 39.70 3.98 -17.77
CA SER A 70 39.18 3.30 -18.97
C SER A 70 37.84 2.64 -18.68
N LEU A 71 37.08 2.32 -19.74
CA LEU A 71 35.77 1.65 -19.63
C LEU A 71 35.84 0.17 -19.23
N SER A 72 36.99 -0.47 -19.50
CA SER A 72 37.13 -1.93 -19.32
C SER A 72 36.89 -2.40 -17.88
N PRO A 73 37.46 -1.81 -16.81
CA PRO A 73 37.20 -2.23 -15.44
C PRO A 73 35.75 -1.99 -15.04
N THR A 74 35.13 -0.90 -15.52
CA THR A 74 33.73 -0.58 -15.23
C THR A 74 32.80 -1.61 -15.86
N VAL A 75 33.01 -1.97 -17.14
CA VAL A 75 32.23 -2.98 -17.86
C VAL A 75 32.39 -4.37 -17.22
N ALA A 76 33.59 -4.73 -16.76
CA ALA A 76 33.83 -6.00 -16.08
C ALA A 76 33.02 -6.17 -14.78
N ARG A 77 32.66 -5.08 -14.10
CA ARG A 77 31.83 -5.10 -12.86
C ARG A 77 30.35 -5.30 -13.10
N VAL A 78 29.86 -5.01 -14.29
CA VAL A 78 28.43 -5.05 -14.60
C VAL A 78 27.78 -6.42 -14.26
N PRO A 79 28.31 -7.57 -14.75
CA PRO A 79 27.75 -8.87 -14.38
C PRO A 79 27.85 -9.17 -12.89
N PHE A 80 28.95 -8.76 -12.25
CA PHE A 80 29.14 -8.96 -10.82
C PHE A 80 28.09 -8.21 -9.97
N LEU A 81 27.82 -6.95 -10.31
CA LEU A 81 26.76 -6.18 -9.62
C LEU A 81 25.38 -6.82 -9.80
N ALA A 82 25.08 -7.34 -11.00
CA ALA A 82 23.82 -8.04 -11.25
C ALA A 82 23.70 -9.32 -10.40
N ALA A 83 24.79 -10.09 -10.28
CA ALA A 83 24.82 -11.29 -9.43
C ALA A 83 24.62 -10.93 -7.94
N VAL A 84 25.31 -9.88 -7.45
CA VAL A 84 25.19 -9.40 -6.07
C VAL A 84 23.77 -8.95 -5.77
N CYS A 85 23.15 -8.16 -6.66
CA CYS A 85 21.77 -7.70 -6.49
C CYS A 85 20.79 -8.86 -6.41
N THR A 86 20.92 -9.85 -7.30
CA THR A 86 20.10 -11.07 -7.29
C THR A 86 20.25 -11.83 -5.98
N ALA A 87 21.49 -12.04 -5.51
CA ALA A 87 21.75 -12.74 -4.26
C ALA A 87 21.15 -11.99 -3.06
N MET A 88 21.27 -10.65 -3.02
CA MET A 88 20.67 -9.81 -1.98
C MET A 88 19.15 -9.87 -2.01
N GLY A 89 18.52 -9.86 -3.20
CA GLY A 89 17.08 -10.02 -3.34
C GLY A 89 16.55 -11.35 -2.78
N LEU A 90 17.24 -12.45 -3.11
CA LEU A 90 16.91 -13.78 -2.58
C LEU A 90 17.09 -13.86 -1.06
N ALA A 91 18.21 -13.34 -0.54
CA ALA A 91 18.49 -13.30 0.89
C ALA A 91 17.45 -12.44 1.63
N ALA A 92 17.04 -11.31 1.05
CA ALA A 92 16.02 -10.43 1.62
C ALA A 92 14.66 -11.13 1.74
N ILE A 93 14.22 -11.87 0.72
CA ILE A 93 12.98 -12.65 0.76
C ILE A 93 13.03 -13.72 1.85
N CYS A 94 14.16 -14.46 1.96
CA CYS A 94 14.35 -15.45 3.01
C CYS A 94 14.31 -14.79 4.40
N LEU A 95 14.99 -13.66 4.58
CA LEU A 95 15.00 -12.91 5.84
C LEU A 95 13.60 -12.47 6.25
N VAL A 96 12.83 -11.89 5.31
CA VAL A 96 11.46 -11.45 5.57
C VAL A 96 10.56 -12.63 5.96
N ARG A 97 10.66 -13.76 5.26
CA ARG A 97 9.86 -14.94 5.57
C ARG A 97 10.15 -15.54 6.94
N LEU A 98 11.41 -15.56 7.33
CA LEU A 98 11.87 -16.13 8.61
C LEU A 98 11.83 -15.13 9.76
N SER A 99 11.50 -13.85 9.51
CA SER A 99 11.53 -12.80 10.52
C SER A 99 10.59 -13.04 11.72
N PRO A 100 9.39 -13.63 11.60
CA PRO A 100 8.56 -13.91 12.76
C PRO A 100 9.24 -14.87 13.75
N ASP A 101 9.83 -15.96 13.24
CA ASP A 101 10.58 -16.91 14.08
C ASP A 101 11.87 -16.30 14.62
N LEU A 102 12.48 -15.42 13.86
CA LEU A 102 13.72 -14.74 14.27
C LEU A 102 13.45 -13.79 15.44
N PHE A 103 12.44 -12.92 15.33
CA PHE A 103 12.07 -12.00 16.40
C PHE A 103 11.53 -12.72 17.63
N GLY A 104 10.85 -13.86 17.48
CA GLY A 104 10.44 -14.72 18.60
C GLY A 104 11.59 -15.32 19.43
N LYS A 105 12.86 -15.17 19.01
CA LYS A 105 14.06 -15.61 19.72
C LYS A 105 14.87 -14.46 20.34
N PHE A 106 14.51 -13.21 20.06
CA PHE A 106 15.19 -12.06 20.62
C PHE A 106 14.65 -11.70 22.01
N PRO A 107 15.46 -11.08 22.89
CA PRO A 107 14.96 -10.50 24.14
C PRO A 107 14.16 -9.22 23.88
N GLU A 108 13.40 -8.78 24.89
CA GLU A 108 12.78 -7.46 24.89
C GLU A 108 13.82 -6.34 24.55
N PRO A 109 13.47 -5.31 23.76
CA PRO A 109 12.14 -5.00 23.20
C PRO A 109 11.89 -5.57 21.79
N LEU A 110 12.70 -6.51 21.29
CA LEU A 110 12.59 -7.08 19.95
C LEU A 110 11.83 -8.41 19.91
N PHE A 111 11.37 -8.89 21.05
CA PHE A 111 10.57 -10.11 21.14
C PHE A 111 9.18 -9.89 20.54
N VAL A 112 8.71 -10.83 19.72
CA VAL A 112 7.36 -10.85 19.14
C VAL A 112 6.80 -12.25 19.29
N MET A 113 5.61 -12.38 19.87
CA MET A 113 4.93 -13.68 19.95
C MET A 113 4.38 -14.10 18.58
N PRO A 114 4.31 -15.41 18.29
CA PRO A 114 3.62 -15.89 17.09
C PRO A 114 2.17 -15.39 17.03
N GLY A 115 1.81 -14.70 15.94
CA GLY A 115 0.49 -14.11 15.73
C GLY A 115 0.34 -12.66 16.19
N GLU A 116 1.33 -12.06 16.83
CA GLU A 116 1.36 -10.64 17.14
C GLU A 116 1.72 -9.79 15.92
N MET A 117 1.24 -8.56 15.91
CA MET A 117 1.62 -7.58 14.89
C MET A 117 3.01 -7.00 15.18
N PHE A 118 3.78 -6.77 14.14
CA PHE A 118 5.06 -6.08 14.25
C PHE A 118 4.87 -4.61 14.63
N GLY A 119 5.53 -4.18 15.72
CA GLY A 119 5.63 -2.76 16.08
C GLY A 119 6.48 -1.97 15.09
N LEU A 120 6.42 -0.63 15.18
CA LEU A 120 7.14 0.28 14.27
C LEU A 120 8.65 0.01 14.21
N LEU A 121 9.27 -0.31 15.35
CA LEU A 121 10.70 -0.62 15.43
C LEU A 121 11.02 -1.91 14.66
N HIS A 122 10.21 -2.96 14.77
CA HIS A 122 10.40 -4.21 14.06
C HIS A 122 10.31 -4.01 12.55
N VAL A 123 9.29 -3.27 12.09
CA VAL A 123 9.12 -2.92 10.67
C VAL A 123 10.33 -2.15 10.16
N LEU A 124 10.82 -1.16 10.91
CA LEU A 124 11.98 -0.36 10.52
C LEU A 124 13.25 -1.21 10.41
N ILE A 125 13.56 -2.04 11.43
CA ILE A 125 14.74 -2.91 11.43
C ILE A 125 14.66 -3.91 10.27
N LEU A 126 13.51 -4.54 10.08
CA LEU A 126 13.31 -5.52 9.01
C LEU A 126 13.45 -4.88 7.62
N CYS A 127 12.89 -3.68 7.42
CA CYS A 127 13.03 -2.95 6.16
C CYS A 127 14.48 -2.51 5.91
N ILE A 128 15.20 -2.01 6.93
CA ILE A 128 16.61 -1.67 6.78
C ILE A 128 17.44 -2.91 6.42
N ALA A 129 17.20 -4.04 7.08
CA ALA A 129 17.97 -5.26 6.84
C ALA A 129 17.65 -5.93 5.50
N SER A 130 16.41 -5.87 5.03
CA SER A 130 15.96 -6.55 3.80
C SER A 130 15.94 -5.63 2.57
N VAL A 131 15.38 -4.42 2.69
CA VAL A 131 15.15 -3.52 1.55
C VAL A 131 16.39 -2.72 1.18
N ALA A 132 17.11 -2.15 2.19
CA ALA A 132 18.21 -1.23 1.91
C ALA A 132 19.36 -1.87 1.11
N PRO A 133 19.83 -3.10 1.40
CA PRO A 133 20.90 -3.73 0.61
C PRO A 133 20.49 -3.96 -0.85
N VAL A 134 19.25 -4.39 -1.07
CA VAL A 134 18.73 -4.67 -2.41
C VAL A 134 18.60 -3.38 -3.22
N ALA A 135 17.99 -2.34 -2.64
CA ALA A 135 17.83 -1.05 -3.28
C ALA A 135 19.19 -0.41 -3.59
N PHE A 136 20.13 -0.48 -2.66
CA PHE A 136 21.51 -0.02 -2.90
C PHE A 136 22.16 -0.74 -4.08
N ALA A 137 22.07 -2.08 -4.14
CA ALA A 137 22.68 -2.87 -5.20
C ALA A 137 22.00 -2.64 -6.56
N ALA A 138 20.67 -2.52 -6.61
CA ALA A 138 19.91 -2.25 -7.82
C ALA A 138 20.30 -0.89 -8.41
N GLU A 139 20.29 0.15 -7.59
CA GLU A 139 20.60 1.50 -8.04
C GLU A 139 22.10 1.71 -8.31
N ALA A 140 22.99 0.95 -7.68
CA ALA A 140 24.42 0.94 -8.01
C ALA A 140 24.68 0.40 -9.43
N GLN A 141 23.91 -0.60 -9.86
CA GLN A 141 23.93 -1.08 -11.25
C GLN A 141 23.48 0.02 -12.23
N PHE A 142 22.33 0.65 -11.93
CA PHE A 142 21.80 1.74 -12.75
C PHE A 142 22.81 2.89 -12.87
N GLY A 143 23.34 3.40 -11.75
CA GLY A 143 24.33 4.47 -11.73
C GLY A 143 25.61 4.12 -12.50
N THR A 144 26.05 2.86 -12.44
CA THR A 144 27.17 2.35 -13.24
C THR A 144 26.84 2.33 -14.73
N ALA A 145 25.67 1.81 -15.11
CA ALA A 145 25.21 1.71 -16.49
C ALA A 145 25.06 3.09 -17.15
N VAL A 146 24.44 4.06 -16.44
CA VAL A 146 24.32 5.46 -16.89
C VAL A 146 25.70 6.09 -17.12
N SER A 147 26.65 5.83 -16.22
CA SER A 147 28.02 6.34 -16.39
C SER A 147 28.73 5.76 -17.59
N ILE A 148 28.55 4.46 -17.91
CA ILE A 148 29.07 3.83 -19.13
C ILE A 148 28.41 4.42 -20.37
N TYR A 149 27.08 4.55 -20.35
CA TYR A 149 26.29 5.05 -21.48
C TYR A 149 26.66 6.49 -21.83
N GLY A 150 26.81 7.35 -20.81
CA GLY A 150 27.24 8.74 -20.99
C GLY A 150 28.65 8.91 -21.55
N ARG A 151 29.55 7.91 -21.35
CA ARG A 151 30.90 7.91 -21.95
C ARG A 151 30.93 7.36 -23.39
N MET A 152 29.90 6.60 -23.77
CA MET A 152 29.81 5.99 -25.10
C MET A 152 29.03 6.85 -26.11
N GLN A 153 28.18 7.75 -25.63
CA GLN A 153 27.37 8.61 -26.48
C GLN A 153 27.69 10.10 -26.25
N GLU A 154 28.05 10.79 -27.29
CA GLU A 154 28.17 12.25 -27.32
C GLU A 154 26.79 12.84 -27.62
N GLY A 155 26.26 13.73 -26.76
CA GLY A 155 25.00 14.42 -26.98
C GLY A 155 24.34 14.90 -25.69
N PRO A 156 23.31 15.75 -25.78
CA PRO A 156 22.65 16.34 -24.60
C PRO A 156 21.76 15.38 -23.77
N ASP A 157 21.44 14.16 -24.28
CA ASP A 157 20.36 13.34 -23.73
C ASP A 157 20.71 11.93 -23.21
N PRO A 158 21.97 11.50 -22.93
CA PRO A 158 22.20 10.11 -22.53
C PRO A 158 21.58 9.77 -21.18
N VAL A 159 21.51 10.71 -20.26
CA VAL A 159 20.89 10.51 -18.92
C VAL A 159 19.39 10.32 -19.07
N ALA A 160 18.70 11.23 -19.76
CA ALA A 160 17.25 11.15 -19.98
C ALA A 160 16.83 9.85 -20.70
N ARG A 161 17.62 9.38 -21.68
CA ARG A 161 17.37 8.10 -22.35
C ARG A 161 17.58 6.90 -21.44
N SER A 162 18.59 6.94 -20.57
CA SER A 162 18.82 5.87 -19.59
C SER A 162 17.65 5.77 -18.62
N TYR A 163 17.14 6.89 -18.13
CA TYR A 163 15.94 6.93 -17.30
C TYR A 163 14.70 6.38 -18.02
N ALA A 164 14.51 6.73 -19.30
CA ALA A 164 13.39 6.20 -20.06
C ALA A 164 13.45 4.69 -20.25
N MET A 165 14.64 4.13 -20.49
CA MET A 165 14.85 2.68 -20.61
C MET A 165 14.62 1.97 -19.30
N ASP A 166 15.13 2.52 -18.20
CA ASP A 166 14.93 2.00 -16.85
C ASP A 166 13.45 2.01 -16.45
N ALA A 167 12.75 3.12 -16.70
CA ALA A 167 11.32 3.25 -16.44
C ALA A 167 10.46 2.23 -17.22
N ILE A 168 10.82 1.96 -18.49
CA ILE A 168 10.17 0.90 -19.28
C ILE A 168 10.45 -0.47 -18.63
N GLY A 169 11.68 -0.71 -18.20
CA GLY A 169 12.03 -1.92 -17.47
C GLY A 169 11.21 -2.09 -16.21
N HIS A 170 11.12 -1.05 -15.38
CA HIS A 170 10.30 -1.05 -14.15
C HIS A 170 8.81 -1.32 -14.41
N LEU A 171 8.23 -0.71 -15.44
CA LEU A 171 6.84 -0.98 -15.81
C LEU A 171 6.63 -2.45 -16.21
N ILE A 172 7.53 -3.01 -17.02
CA ILE A 172 7.46 -4.42 -17.41
C ILE A 172 7.66 -5.33 -16.19
N GLY A 173 8.65 -5.05 -15.34
CA GLY A 173 8.94 -5.83 -14.14
C GLY A 173 7.81 -5.79 -13.12
N GLY A 174 7.28 -4.60 -12.84
CA GLY A 174 6.15 -4.40 -11.94
C GLY A 174 4.86 -5.03 -12.46
N GLY A 175 4.58 -4.88 -13.77
CA GLY A 175 3.43 -5.52 -14.42
C GLY A 175 3.55 -7.04 -14.45
N ALA A 176 4.75 -7.57 -14.75
CA ALA A 176 5.00 -9.01 -14.71
C ALA A 176 4.85 -9.57 -13.29
N ALA A 177 5.37 -8.86 -12.26
CA ALA A 177 5.18 -9.25 -10.86
C ALA A 177 3.69 -9.29 -10.49
N ALA A 178 2.92 -8.30 -10.96
CA ALA A 178 1.51 -8.18 -10.65
C ALA A 178 0.64 -9.34 -11.17
N TYR A 179 0.85 -9.76 -12.42
CA TYR A 179 -0.08 -10.68 -13.11
C TYR A 179 0.51 -12.04 -13.41
N VAL A 180 1.77 -12.10 -13.86
CA VAL A 180 2.35 -13.35 -14.35
C VAL A 180 3.01 -14.14 -13.22
N LEU A 181 3.84 -13.44 -12.42
CA LEU A 181 4.69 -14.11 -11.45
C LEU A 181 3.94 -14.42 -10.15
N THR A 182 2.97 -13.58 -9.76
CA THR A 182 2.15 -13.80 -8.57
C THR A 182 1.30 -15.07 -8.66
N LEU A 183 0.80 -15.39 -9.86
CA LEU A 183 -0.11 -16.52 -10.07
C LEU A 183 0.61 -17.80 -10.49
N TRP A 184 1.82 -17.72 -11.05
CA TRP A 184 2.48 -18.86 -11.73
C TRP A 184 3.85 -19.21 -11.15
N LEU A 185 4.53 -18.27 -10.53
CA LEU A 185 5.86 -18.48 -9.97
C LEU A 185 5.91 -18.00 -8.51
N ASP A 186 6.63 -18.73 -7.68
CA ASP A 186 6.92 -18.29 -6.33
C ASP A 186 7.88 -17.10 -6.30
N PRO A 187 7.90 -16.29 -5.21
CA PRO A 187 8.72 -15.08 -5.10
C PRO A 187 10.22 -15.30 -5.26
N LEU A 188 10.76 -16.43 -4.84
CA LEU A 188 12.19 -16.73 -4.96
C LEU A 188 12.55 -17.05 -6.41
N THR A 189 11.78 -17.93 -7.06
CA THR A 189 11.97 -18.27 -8.47
C THR A 189 11.78 -17.06 -9.37
N ALA A 190 10.77 -16.23 -9.11
CA ALA A 190 10.52 -15.00 -9.85
C ALA A 190 11.71 -14.02 -9.77
N THR A 191 12.22 -13.78 -8.56
CA THR A 191 13.38 -12.92 -8.31
C THR A 191 14.63 -13.47 -8.98
N PHE A 192 14.85 -14.77 -8.90
CA PHE A 192 15.97 -15.46 -9.54
C PHE A 192 15.92 -15.34 -11.07
N CYS A 193 14.76 -15.54 -11.68
CA CYS A 193 14.57 -15.39 -13.13
C CYS A 193 14.84 -13.96 -13.60
N ALA A 194 14.27 -12.96 -12.93
CA ALA A 194 14.49 -11.55 -13.27
C ALA A 194 15.95 -11.14 -13.11
N GLY A 195 16.61 -11.54 -12.02
CA GLY A 195 18.01 -11.31 -11.78
C GLY A 195 18.91 -12.02 -12.81
N SER A 196 18.51 -13.22 -13.25
CA SER A 196 19.21 -13.96 -14.31
C SER A 196 19.14 -13.24 -15.65
N ILE A 197 18.01 -12.58 -15.98
CA ILE A 197 17.86 -11.76 -17.19
C ILE A 197 18.83 -10.56 -17.12
N ALA A 198 18.90 -9.87 -15.99
CA ALA A 198 19.82 -8.75 -15.79
C ALA A 198 21.29 -9.22 -15.87
N LEU A 199 21.61 -10.36 -15.29
CA LEU A 199 22.94 -10.96 -15.32
C LEU A 199 23.34 -11.38 -16.73
N MET A 200 22.45 -12.00 -17.50
CA MET A 200 22.69 -12.35 -18.91
C MET A 200 22.90 -11.12 -19.77
N ALA A 201 22.10 -10.07 -19.58
CA ALA A 201 22.29 -8.80 -20.27
C ALA A 201 23.63 -8.13 -19.90
N GLY A 202 24.03 -8.18 -18.61
CA GLY A 202 25.34 -7.74 -18.15
C GLY A 202 26.51 -8.51 -18.76
N MET A 203 26.36 -9.82 -18.91
CA MET A 203 27.35 -10.66 -19.63
C MET A 203 27.43 -10.31 -21.12
N ALA A 204 26.31 -9.96 -21.75
CA ALA A 204 26.32 -9.49 -23.14
C ALA A 204 27.08 -8.17 -23.28
N VAL A 205 26.94 -7.24 -22.34
CA VAL A 205 27.74 -6.00 -22.28
C VAL A 205 29.23 -6.33 -22.12
N ALA A 206 29.61 -7.23 -21.23
CA ALA A 206 30.99 -7.67 -21.08
C ALA A 206 31.55 -8.36 -22.34
N ALA A 207 30.76 -9.26 -22.94
CA ALA A 207 31.14 -9.96 -24.18
C ALA A 207 31.31 -9.02 -25.37
N SER A 208 30.52 -7.96 -25.49
CA SER A 208 30.69 -6.93 -26.54
C SER A 208 32.03 -6.18 -26.42
N ARG A 209 32.60 -6.07 -25.21
CA ARG A 209 33.85 -5.37 -24.94
C ARG A 209 35.07 -6.28 -24.99
N PHE A 210 34.98 -7.49 -24.38
CA PHE A 210 36.08 -8.40 -24.21
C PHE A 210 36.15 -9.50 -25.30
N GLY A 211 35.10 -9.60 -26.13
CA GLY A 211 34.96 -10.62 -27.18
C GLY A 211 34.22 -11.86 -26.68
N ALA A 212 33.18 -12.28 -27.43
CA ALA A 212 32.34 -13.40 -27.07
C ALA A 212 33.10 -14.73 -26.93
N SER A 213 34.16 -14.94 -27.71
CA SER A 213 34.98 -16.16 -27.62
C SER A 213 35.70 -16.31 -26.28
N ARG A 214 36.14 -15.21 -25.68
CA ARG A 214 36.79 -15.21 -24.36
C ARG A 214 35.80 -15.41 -23.22
N MET A 215 34.53 -15.05 -23.42
CA MET A 215 33.47 -15.13 -22.42
C MET A 215 32.65 -16.44 -22.52
N LYS A 216 32.92 -17.31 -23.51
CA LYS A 216 32.23 -18.59 -23.68
C LYS A 216 32.11 -19.42 -22.40
N PRO A 217 33.19 -19.68 -21.63
CA PRO A 217 33.07 -20.50 -20.43
C PRO A 217 32.21 -19.88 -19.35
N GLN A 218 32.24 -18.54 -19.19
CA GLN A 218 31.40 -17.84 -18.23
C GLN A 218 29.92 -17.86 -18.65
N ILE A 219 29.63 -17.72 -19.94
CA ILE A 219 28.27 -17.80 -20.49
C ILE A 219 27.72 -19.23 -20.28
N ILE A 220 28.51 -20.27 -20.58
CA ILE A 220 28.10 -21.66 -20.35
C ILE A 220 27.85 -21.91 -18.86
N ALA A 221 28.77 -21.47 -17.99
CA ALA A 221 28.62 -21.62 -16.54
C ALA A 221 27.37 -20.90 -16.02
N LEU A 222 27.09 -19.68 -16.52
CA LEU A 222 25.88 -18.93 -16.17
C LEU A 222 24.62 -19.66 -16.64
N THR A 223 24.59 -20.15 -17.88
CA THR A 223 23.43 -20.90 -18.40
C THR A 223 23.17 -22.15 -17.55
N ALA A 224 24.24 -22.89 -17.20
CA ALA A 224 24.12 -24.03 -16.31
C ALA A 224 23.62 -23.63 -14.91
N ALA A 225 24.14 -22.52 -14.35
CA ALA A 225 23.71 -22.01 -13.06
C ALA A 225 22.24 -21.58 -13.06
N VAL A 226 21.72 -21.01 -14.16
CA VAL A 226 20.31 -20.66 -14.30
C VAL A 226 19.44 -21.91 -14.37
N ILE A 227 19.83 -22.90 -15.17
CA ILE A 227 19.08 -24.17 -15.29
C ILE A 227 19.02 -24.92 -13.95
N LEU A 228 20.16 -25.02 -13.24
CA LEU A 228 20.24 -25.69 -11.94
C LEU A 228 19.64 -24.86 -10.79
N GLY A 229 19.64 -23.55 -10.95
CA GLY A 229 19.10 -22.63 -9.95
C GLY A 229 17.59 -22.69 -9.79
N ILE A 230 16.84 -22.95 -10.85
CA ILE A 230 15.36 -23.03 -10.77
C ILE A 230 14.89 -24.11 -9.79
N PRO A 231 15.31 -25.40 -9.91
CA PRO A 231 14.96 -26.41 -8.93
C PRO A 231 15.41 -26.08 -7.51
N LEU A 232 16.58 -25.44 -7.38
CA LEU A 232 17.09 -24.99 -6.08
C LEU A 232 16.19 -23.92 -5.46
N MET A 233 15.68 -22.95 -6.25
CA MET A 233 14.76 -21.93 -5.77
C MET A 233 13.41 -22.53 -5.32
N LEU A 234 12.89 -23.50 -6.06
CA LEU A 234 11.67 -24.23 -5.66
C LEU A 234 11.87 -24.99 -4.34
N ALA A 235 13.02 -25.68 -4.19
CA ALA A 235 13.36 -26.35 -2.93
C ALA A 235 13.50 -25.35 -1.77
N LEU A 236 14.17 -24.21 -2.00
CA LEU A 236 14.35 -23.15 -1.00
C LEU A 236 13.01 -22.48 -0.63
N HIS A 237 12.12 -22.32 -1.61
CA HIS A 237 10.76 -21.83 -1.38
C HIS A 237 10.00 -22.74 -0.41
N THR A 238 9.98 -24.04 -0.70
CA THR A 238 9.31 -25.02 0.17
C THR A 238 9.93 -25.05 1.56
N LEU A 239 11.26 -25.07 1.65
CA LEU A 239 11.97 -25.06 2.92
C LEU A 239 11.64 -23.82 3.77
N THR A 240 11.67 -22.63 3.16
CA THR A 240 11.37 -21.37 3.89
C THR A 240 9.92 -21.30 4.35
N LEU A 241 8.98 -21.89 3.61
CA LEU A 241 7.58 -22.01 4.06
C LEU A 241 7.44 -22.98 5.22
N GLN A 242 8.05 -24.16 5.14
CA GLN A 242 8.02 -25.15 6.22
C GLN A 242 8.63 -24.60 7.51
N LEU A 243 9.75 -23.89 7.41
CA LEU A 243 10.38 -23.25 8.57
C LEU A 243 9.47 -22.15 9.18
N ARG A 244 8.86 -21.30 8.35
CA ARG A 244 7.95 -20.25 8.81
C ARG A 244 6.74 -20.82 9.56
N TRP A 245 6.22 -21.96 9.14
CA TRP A 245 5.03 -22.60 9.70
C TRP A 245 5.36 -23.86 10.51
N SER A 246 6.56 -23.91 11.12
CA SER A 246 7.07 -25.09 11.81
C SER A 246 6.22 -25.58 13.01
N GLY A 247 5.33 -24.74 13.54
CA GLY A 247 4.37 -25.11 14.59
C GLY A 247 3.02 -25.62 14.10
N TYR A 248 2.83 -25.73 12.77
CA TYR A 248 1.58 -26.09 12.12
C TYR A 248 1.80 -27.13 11.02
N ASP A 249 0.82 -27.99 10.78
CA ASP A 249 0.79 -28.86 9.63
C ASP A 249 0.27 -28.08 8.43
N LEU A 250 1.19 -27.62 7.55
CA LEU A 250 0.88 -26.79 6.41
C LEU A 250 0.13 -27.59 5.33
N MET A 251 -1.14 -27.27 5.09
CA MET A 251 -1.97 -27.92 4.07
C MET A 251 -1.90 -27.22 2.71
N ALA A 252 -1.91 -25.88 2.69
CA ALA A 252 -1.83 -25.09 1.48
C ALA A 252 -1.27 -23.69 1.78
N SER A 253 -0.51 -23.13 0.82
CA SER A 253 -0.09 -21.74 0.78
C SER A 253 -0.34 -21.23 -0.63
N ILE A 254 -1.28 -20.31 -0.78
CA ILE A 254 -1.80 -19.85 -2.08
C ILE A 254 -1.72 -18.32 -2.11
N ASP A 255 -1.08 -17.82 -3.14
CA ASP A 255 -1.06 -16.39 -3.44
C ASP A 255 -2.22 -16.06 -4.40
N THR A 256 -3.13 -15.20 -3.95
CA THR A 256 -4.17 -14.63 -4.79
C THR A 256 -3.77 -13.24 -5.30
N LEU A 257 -4.63 -12.61 -6.10
CA LEU A 257 -4.43 -11.24 -6.53
C LEU A 257 -4.56 -10.22 -5.38
N HIS A 258 -5.24 -10.60 -4.29
CA HIS A 258 -5.58 -9.70 -3.18
C HIS A 258 -4.82 -10.01 -1.89
N SER A 259 -4.47 -11.29 -1.67
CA SER A 259 -3.90 -11.74 -0.39
C SER A 259 -2.98 -12.96 -0.56
N ASN A 260 -2.20 -13.25 0.47
CA ASN A 260 -1.58 -14.55 0.69
C ASN A 260 -2.44 -15.32 1.67
N VAL A 261 -2.89 -16.52 1.27
CA VAL A 261 -3.75 -17.38 2.09
C VAL A 261 -3.00 -18.66 2.44
N VAL A 262 -2.92 -18.93 3.73
CA VAL A 262 -2.32 -20.16 4.25
C VAL A 262 -3.40 -20.95 5.00
N VAL A 263 -3.52 -22.22 4.69
CA VAL A 263 -4.35 -23.15 5.42
C VAL A 263 -3.44 -24.13 6.15
N ALA A 264 -3.58 -24.18 7.48
CA ALA A 264 -2.77 -25.03 8.31
C ALA A 264 -3.62 -25.74 9.37
N GLU A 265 -3.25 -26.94 9.73
CA GLU A 265 -3.89 -27.74 10.78
C GLU A 265 -3.10 -27.57 12.08
N HIS A 266 -3.81 -27.35 13.19
CA HIS A 266 -3.19 -27.21 14.50
C HIS A 266 -3.84 -28.15 15.53
N GLY A 267 -3.29 -29.34 15.66
CA GLY A 267 -3.71 -30.35 16.65
C GLY A 267 -5.23 -30.59 16.67
N VAL A 268 -5.82 -30.50 17.85
CA VAL A 268 -7.27 -30.77 18.08
C VAL A 268 -8.17 -29.62 17.60
N LYS A 269 -7.62 -28.45 17.28
CA LYS A 269 -8.39 -27.23 16.93
C LYS A 269 -8.87 -27.16 15.49
N GLY A 270 -8.59 -28.19 14.68
CA GLY A 270 -8.97 -28.18 13.27
C GLY A 270 -8.10 -27.27 12.40
N ARG A 271 -8.65 -26.88 11.23
CA ARG A 271 -7.93 -26.05 10.26
C ARG A 271 -8.08 -24.57 10.59
N VAL A 272 -6.98 -23.84 10.45
CA VAL A 272 -6.89 -22.40 10.62
C VAL A 272 -6.58 -21.78 9.26
N PHE A 273 -7.30 -20.72 8.92
CA PHE A 273 -7.08 -19.92 7.72
C PHE A 273 -6.33 -18.65 8.11
N PHE A 274 -5.16 -18.45 7.52
CA PHE A 274 -4.37 -17.23 7.70
C PHE A 274 -4.46 -16.39 6.44
N ILE A 275 -4.81 -15.12 6.58
CA ILE A 275 -4.79 -14.12 5.50
C ILE A 275 -3.69 -13.10 5.82
N ASN A 276 -2.70 -12.98 4.93
CA ASN A 276 -1.53 -12.12 5.15
C ASN A 276 -0.85 -12.36 6.51
N GLY A 277 -0.72 -13.64 6.89
CA GLY A 277 -0.08 -14.05 8.13
C GLY A 277 -0.93 -13.90 9.39
N GLN A 278 -2.13 -13.35 9.31
CA GLN A 278 -3.06 -13.19 10.44
C GLN A 278 -4.12 -14.30 10.43
N PRO A 279 -4.43 -14.91 11.58
CA PRO A 279 -5.52 -15.87 11.67
C PRO A 279 -6.85 -15.16 11.40
N SER A 280 -7.57 -15.61 10.37
CA SER A 280 -8.76 -14.94 9.85
C SER A 280 -9.98 -15.86 9.78
N GLY A 281 -9.83 -17.13 10.16
CA GLY A 281 -10.93 -18.07 10.18
C GLY A 281 -10.52 -19.46 10.65
N TYR A 282 -11.52 -20.26 10.93
CA TYR A 282 -11.38 -21.65 11.41
C TYR A 282 -12.39 -22.56 10.71
N THR A 283 -12.20 -23.86 10.78
CA THR A 283 -13.18 -24.83 10.24
C THR A 283 -14.52 -24.77 10.97
N GLU A 284 -14.49 -24.47 12.27
CA GLU A 284 -15.69 -24.30 13.08
C GLU A 284 -16.09 -22.82 13.14
N THR A 285 -17.35 -22.55 13.40
CA THR A 285 -17.85 -21.19 13.58
C THR A 285 -17.25 -20.58 14.85
N MET A 286 -16.73 -19.38 14.73
CA MET A 286 -16.15 -18.65 15.86
C MET A 286 -17.25 -18.14 16.79
N PRO A 287 -17.06 -18.15 18.14
CA PRO A 287 -18.02 -17.63 19.09
C PRO A 287 -18.49 -16.20 18.76
N ASP A 288 -17.58 -15.29 18.44
CA ASP A 288 -17.91 -13.91 18.09
C ASP A 288 -18.77 -13.82 16.81
N THR A 289 -18.61 -14.77 15.89
CA THR A 289 -19.43 -14.85 14.68
C THR A 289 -20.87 -15.26 14.99
N HIS A 290 -21.07 -16.23 15.89
CA HIS A 290 -22.40 -16.56 16.42
C HIS A 290 -23.06 -15.32 17.02
N LEU A 291 -22.31 -14.60 17.90
CA LEU A 291 -22.84 -13.41 18.56
C LEU A 291 -23.22 -12.31 17.56
N LEU A 292 -22.32 -12.00 16.61
CA LEU A 292 -22.56 -10.99 15.60
C LEU A 292 -23.79 -11.31 14.75
N VAL A 293 -23.86 -12.53 14.20
CA VAL A 293 -24.92 -12.89 13.24
C VAL A 293 -26.28 -12.94 13.94
N HIS A 294 -26.40 -13.62 15.08
CA HIS A 294 -27.68 -13.70 15.77
C HIS A 294 -28.11 -12.33 16.29
N PHE A 295 -27.21 -11.51 16.85
CA PHE A 295 -27.51 -10.15 17.27
C PHE A 295 -28.04 -9.30 16.10
N ALA A 296 -27.38 -9.36 14.93
CA ALA A 296 -27.78 -8.62 13.75
C ALA A 296 -29.15 -9.06 13.22
N MET A 297 -29.36 -10.36 13.07
CA MET A 297 -30.58 -10.94 12.52
C MET A 297 -31.78 -10.70 13.43
N LEU A 298 -31.57 -10.72 14.73
CA LEU A 298 -32.65 -10.50 15.71
C LEU A 298 -33.02 -9.03 15.91
N GLN A 299 -32.25 -8.08 15.35
CA GLN A 299 -32.66 -6.67 15.35
C GLN A 299 -33.85 -6.37 14.41
N HIS A 300 -34.00 -7.14 13.34
CA HIS A 300 -35.16 -7.01 12.47
C HIS A 300 -36.27 -8.02 12.84
N PRO A 301 -37.54 -7.68 12.83
CA PRO A 301 -38.61 -8.62 13.22
C PRO A 301 -38.69 -9.84 12.29
N ASP A 302 -38.51 -9.65 10.99
CA ASP A 302 -38.56 -10.72 9.96
C ASP A 302 -37.62 -10.40 8.80
N PRO A 303 -36.28 -10.70 8.93
CA PRO A 303 -35.31 -10.42 7.89
C PRO A 303 -35.42 -11.46 6.77
N GLN A 304 -35.83 -11.06 5.59
CA GLN A 304 -35.98 -11.92 4.41
C GLN A 304 -34.76 -11.84 3.47
N ASN A 305 -34.14 -10.66 3.35
CA ASN A 305 -33.05 -10.40 2.44
C ASN A 305 -31.82 -9.91 3.22
N VAL A 306 -30.75 -10.67 3.17
CA VAL A 306 -29.53 -10.39 3.94
C VAL A 306 -28.37 -10.08 3.02
N LEU A 307 -27.66 -8.99 3.28
CA LEU A 307 -26.38 -8.66 2.70
C LEU A 307 -25.28 -9.11 3.67
N LEU A 308 -24.47 -10.07 3.27
CA LEU A 308 -23.31 -10.54 4.04
C LEU A 308 -22.02 -10.15 3.36
N ILE A 309 -21.14 -9.43 4.07
CA ILE A 309 -19.84 -8.96 3.56
C ILE A 309 -18.73 -9.67 4.32
N GLY A 310 -18.00 -10.57 3.63
CA GLY A 310 -16.97 -11.40 4.24
C GLY A 310 -17.52 -12.48 5.19
N GLY A 311 -16.65 -13.01 6.06
CA GLY A 311 -17.05 -13.86 7.19
C GLY A 311 -17.30 -15.34 6.88
N ARG A 312 -17.10 -15.81 5.65
CA ARG A 312 -17.21 -17.26 5.38
C ARG A 312 -16.11 -18.04 6.12
N GLY A 313 -14.91 -17.47 6.21
CA GLY A 313 -13.83 -18.08 6.98
C GLY A 313 -14.13 -18.26 8.46
N THR A 314 -15.00 -17.42 9.04
CA THR A 314 -15.42 -17.49 10.45
C THR A 314 -16.74 -18.22 10.69
N GLY A 315 -17.49 -18.58 9.63
CA GLY A 315 -18.78 -19.27 9.71
C GLY A 315 -20.02 -18.41 9.60
N ALA A 316 -19.86 -17.13 9.27
CA ALA A 316 -21.00 -16.19 9.23
C ALA A 316 -22.09 -16.60 8.22
N LEU A 317 -21.69 -17.12 7.06
CA LEU A 317 -22.65 -17.52 6.04
C LEU A 317 -23.49 -18.73 6.50
N GLU A 318 -22.86 -19.68 7.17
CA GLU A 318 -23.52 -20.83 7.77
C GLU A 318 -24.50 -20.43 8.87
N GLU A 319 -24.12 -19.47 9.71
CA GLU A 319 -24.98 -18.96 10.79
C GLU A 319 -26.17 -18.15 10.26
N VAL A 320 -25.97 -17.29 9.25
CA VAL A 320 -27.08 -16.58 8.58
C VAL A 320 -28.07 -17.56 8.00
N ALA A 321 -27.61 -18.65 7.38
CA ALA A 321 -28.45 -19.68 6.81
C ALA A 321 -29.22 -20.51 7.85
N THR A 322 -28.96 -20.35 9.17
CA THR A 322 -29.81 -20.98 10.21
C THR A 322 -31.13 -20.26 10.41
N HIS A 323 -31.21 -18.98 10.05
CA HIS A 323 -32.44 -18.18 10.11
C HIS A 323 -33.35 -18.45 8.90
N PRO A 324 -34.67 -18.26 9.02
CA PRO A 324 -35.64 -18.40 7.92
C PRO A 324 -35.56 -17.20 7.00
N VAL A 325 -34.53 -17.14 6.15
CA VAL A 325 -34.29 -16.07 5.18
C VAL A 325 -34.63 -16.55 3.77
N SER A 326 -35.18 -15.65 2.94
CA SER A 326 -35.50 -15.95 1.54
C SER A 326 -34.28 -15.82 0.64
N ARG A 327 -33.38 -14.85 0.95
CA ARG A 327 -32.20 -14.57 0.12
C ARG A 327 -31.02 -14.08 0.95
N VAL A 328 -29.83 -14.61 0.61
CA VAL A 328 -28.54 -14.12 1.12
C VAL A 328 -27.66 -13.74 -0.05
N ASP A 329 -27.28 -12.47 -0.14
CA ASP A 329 -26.25 -11.98 -1.05
C ASP A 329 -24.93 -11.92 -0.29
N TYR A 330 -24.03 -12.89 -0.54
CA TYR A 330 -22.70 -12.95 0.07
C TYR A 330 -21.64 -12.35 -0.86
N PHE A 331 -20.92 -11.35 -0.39
CA PHE A 331 -19.86 -10.67 -1.12
C PHE A 331 -18.47 -11.03 -0.58
N GLU A 332 -17.61 -11.52 -1.47
CA GLU A 332 -16.20 -11.73 -1.19
C GLU A 332 -15.35 -11.01 -2.25
N LEU A 333 -14.48 -10.11 -1.75
CA LEU A 333 -13.59 -9.34 -2.62
C LEU A 333 -12.56 -10.21 -3.34
N ASP A 334 -12.04 -11.24 -2.64
CA ASP A 334 -11.03 -12.14 -3.17
C ASP A 334 -11.67 -13.45 -3.66
N PRO A 335 -11.85 -13.65 -4.98
CA PRO A 335 -12.41 -14.88 -5.51
C PRO A 335 -11.64 -16.15 -5.11
N GLY A 336 -10.31 -16.02 -4.92
CA GLY A 336 -9.46 -17.11 -4.48
C GLY A 336 -9.78 -17.62 -3.08
N LEU A 337 -10.25 -16.72 -2.18
CA LEU A 337 -10.73 -17.12 -0.84
C LEU A 337 -11.96 -18.02 -0.91
N VAL A 338 -12.88 -17.73 -1.82
CA VAL A 338 -14.08 -18.56 -2.00
C VAL A 338 -13.69 -20.00 -2.36
N ASP A 339 -12.77 -20.14 -3.32
CA ASP A 339 -12.29 -21.46 -3.76
C ASP A 339 -11.56 -22.22 -2.64
N ILE A 340 -10.79 -21.49 -1.81
CA ILE A 340 -10.10 -22.07 -0.65
C ILE A 340 -11.10 -22.53 0.42
N TYR A 341 -12.10 -21.72 0.74
CA TYR A 341 -13.13 -22.09 1.70
C TYR A 341 -13.95 -23.27 1.18
N ASP A 342 -14.31 -23.31 -0.10
CA ASP A 342 -15.03 -24.43 -0.71
C ASP A 342 -14.22 -25.74 -0.64
N ARG A 343 -12.89 -25.66 -0.74
CA ARG A 343 -11.99 -26.83 -0.69
C ARG A 343 -11.71 -27.31 0.73
N PHE A 344 -11.54 -26.42 1.69
CA PHE A 344 -10.98 -26.75 3.01
C PHE A 344 -11.99 -26.61 4.16
N ARG A 345 -13.11 -25.96 3.94
CA ARG A 345 -14.21 -25.85 4.90
C ARG A 345 -15.30 -26.88 4.58
N ARG A 346 -16.20 -27.14 5.54
CA ARG A 346 -17.37 -27.98 5.28
C ARG A 346 -18.24 -27.35 4.20
N PRO A 347 -18.79 -28.15 3.26
CA PRO A 347 -19.76 -27.63 2.29
C PRO A 347 -20.93 -26.96 3.01
N LEU A 348 -21.46 -25.89 2.43
CA LEU A 348 -22.73 -25.31 2.86
C LEU A 348 -23.77 -26.43 2.81
N VAL A 349 -24.46 -26.64 3.91
CA VAL A 349 -25.61 -27.54 3.92
C VAL A 349 -26.67 -26.91 3.05
N ASP A 350 -27.01 -27.54 1.91
CA ASP A 350 -28.10 -27.11 1.06
C ASP A 350 -29.38 -27.04 1.89
N ARG A 351 -29.78 -25.84 2.27
CA ARG A 351 -31.12 -25.60 2.79
C ARG A 351 -32.00 -25.15 1.62
N PRO A 352 -33.04 -25.91 1.27
CA PRO A 352 -33.88 -25.60 0.11
C PRO A 352 -34.66 -24.26 0.24
N GLU A 353 -34.64 -23.62 1.41
CA GLU A 353 -35.44 -22.44 1.71
C GLU A 353 -34.71 -21.11 1.45
N ALA A 354 -33.38 -21.07 1.45
CA ALA A 354 -32.60 -19.82 1.26
C ALA A 354 -31.87 -19.83 -0.08
N ALA A 355 -32.17 -18.87 -0.95
CA ALA A 355 -31.37 -18.63 -2.16
C ALA A 355 -30.07 -17.90 -1.80
N ILE A 356 -28.95 -18.63 -1.67
CA ILE A 356 -27.63 -18.05 -1.41
C ILE A 356 -26.97 -17.71 -2.74
N THR A 357 -26.68 -16.42 -2.95
CA THR A 357 -25.93 -15.93 -4.11
C THR A 357 -24.52 -15.52 -3.67
N VAL A 358 -23.50 -16.21 -4.15
CA VAL A 358 -22.08 -15.89 -3.88
C VAL A 358 -21.57 -14.93 -4.95
N HIS A 359 -21.33 -13.69 -4.58
CA HIS A 359 -20.76 -12.66 -5.45
C HIS A 359 -19.25 -12.62 -5.29
N ARG A 360 -18.52 -13.18 -6.26
CA ARG A 360 -17.03 -13.18 -6.32
C ARG A 360 -16.52 -11.87 -6.91
N GLN A 361 -16.93 -10.75 -6.31
CA GLN A 361 -16.59 -9.41 -6.77
C GLN A 361 -16.72 -8.38 -5.67
N ASP A 362 -16.16 -7.21 -5.92
CA ASP A 362 -16.26 -6.07 -5.01
C ASP A 362 -17.71 -5.56 -4.89
N LEU A 363 -18.19 -5.43 -3.64
CA LEU A 363 -19.52 -4.87 -3.34
C LEU A 363 -19.70 -3.46 -3.91
N ARG A 364 -18.70 -2.58 -3.81
CA ARG A 364 -18.81 -1.21 -4.32
C ARG A 364 -18.88 -1.16 -5.85
N ALA A 365 -18.15 -2.04 -6.53
CA ALA A 365 -18.26 -2.17 -7.99
C ALA A 365 -19.67 -2.66 -8.38
N TYR A 366 -20.20 -3.60 -7.61
CA TYR A 366 -21.54 -4.12 -7.83
C TYR A 366 -22.63 -3.06 -7.58
N LEU A 367 -22.53 -2.29 -6.51
CA LEU A 367 -23.47 -1.19 -6.22
C LEU A 367 -23.48 -0.13 -7.32
N ARG A 368 -22.31 0.20 -7.88
CA ARG A 368 -22.20 1.15 -9.00
C ARG A 368 -22.87 0.66 -10.30
N SER A 369 -22.87 -0.65 -10.54
CA SER A 369 -23.44 -1.25 -11.76
C SER A 369 -24.92 -1.65 -11.62
N ALA A 370 -25.46 -1.60 -10.41
CA ALA A 370 -26.84 -2.01 -10.14
C ALA A 370 -27.82 -0.89 -10.49
N PRO A 371 -28.95 -1.18 -11.16
CA PRO A 371 -30.04 -0.22 -11.30
C PRO A 371 -30.62 0.18 -9.94
N ASP A 372 -31.00 1.45 -9.79
CA ASP A 372 -31.59 1.95 -8.57
C ASP A 372 -32.93 1.24 -8.27
N GLY A 373 -33.07 0.77 -7.03
CA GLY A 373 -34.34 0.27 -6.49
C GLY A 373 -34.69 -1.20 -6.73
N GLU A 374 -33.85 -1.98 -7.45
CA GLU A 374 -34.13 -3.40 -7.69
C GLU A 374 -33.78 -4.33 -6.50
N ARG A 375 -33.03 -3.85 -5.51
CA ARG A 375 -32.52 -4.67 -4.43
C ARG A 375 -32.81 -4.01 -3.08
N ARG A 376 -33.51 -4.73 -2.23
CA ARG A 376 -33.76 -4.31 -0.86
C ARG A 376 -33.22 -5.37 0.08
N TRP A 377 -32.28 -4.96 0.90
CA TRP A 377 -31.78 -5.77 2.02
C TRP A 377 -32.37 -5.24 3.33
N ASP A 378 -32.73 -6.15 4.21
CA ASP A 378 -33.26 -5.84 5.54
C ASP A 378 -32.11 -5.65 6.53
N VAL A 379 -31.07 -6.50 6.42
CA VAL A 379 -29.90 -6.48 7.29
C VAL A 379 -28.62 -6.60 6.47
N ALA A 380 -27.63 -5.77 6.76
CA ALA A 380 -26.27 -5.89 6.25
C ALA A 380 -25.31 -6.25 7.38
N ILE A 381 -24.67 -7.40 7.28
CA ILE A 381 -23.72 -7.90 8.28
C ILE A 381 -22.29 -7.72 7.74
N PHE A 382 -21.51 -6.90 8.42
CA PHE A 382 -20.08 -6.71 8.15
C PHE A 382 -19.28 -7.70 9.00
N ALA A 383 -19.18 -8.93 8.51
CA ALA A 383 -18.39 -9.99 9.16
C ALA A 383 -16.90 -9.86 8.75
N LEU A 384 -16.35 -8.66 8.92
CA LEU A 384 -14.99 -8.26 8.60
C LEU A 384 -14.26 -7.87 9.88
N PRO A 385 -12.92 -8.03 9.92
CA PRO A 385 -12.13 -7.47 11.01
C PRO A 385 -12.20 -5.94 11.02
N PRO A 386 -11.89 -5.29 12.16
CA PRO A 386 -11.76 -3.83 12.23
C PRO A 386 -10.84 -3.28 11.12
N PRO A 387 -10.91 -1.97 10.79
CA PRO A 387 -10.21 -1.38 9.64
C PRO A 387 -8.68 -1.33 9.81
N LEU A 388 -8.02 -2.49 9.75
CA LEU A 388 -6.57 -2.65 9.85
C LEU A 388 -5.83 -2.16 8.60
N THR A 389 -6.52 -2.09 7.45
CA THR A 389 -5.97 -1.68 6.17
C THR A 389 -6.92 -0.71 5.47
N ALA A 390 -6.44 0.07 4.51
CA ALA A 390 -7.28 0.96 3.71
C ALA A 390 -8.36 0.19 2.94
N VAL A 391 -8.05 -1.05 2.52
CA VAL A 391 -9.00 -1.93 1.83
C VAL A 391 -10.11 -2.40 2.77
N LEU A 392 -9.83 -2.71 4.02
CA LEU A 392 -10.87 -3.02 5.01
C LEU A 392 -11.65 -1.76 5.38
N ASN A 393 -10.95 -0.63 5.57
CA ASN A 393 -11.57 0.64 5.95
C ASN A 393 -12.65 1.12 4.97
N ARG A 394 -12.53 0.78 3.68
CA ARG A 394 -13.48 1.19 2.63
C ARG A 394 -14.92 0.73 2.87
N HIS A 395 -15.11 -0.33 3.66
CA HIS A 395 -16.43 -0.85 4.03
C HIS A 395 -17.07 -0.08 5.20
N TYR A 396 -16.29 0.67 5.96
CA TYR A 396 -16.70 1.46 7.12
C TYR A 396 -16.78 2.96 6.82
N THR A 397 -16.71 3.37 5.53
CA THR A 397 -16.79 4.78 5.14
C THR A 397 -18.24 5.23 4.93
N ARG A 398 -18.46 6.53 5.15
CA ARG A 398 -19.76 7.16 4.92
C ARG A 398 -20.29 6.92 3.49
N GLU A 399 -19.39 6.95 2.51
CA GLU A 399 -19.73 6.75 1.11
C GLU A 399 -20.26 5.33 0.86
N CYS A 400 -19.57 4.31 1.36
CA CYS A 400 -20.00 2.91 1.23
C CYS A 400 -21.35 2.65 1.90
N LEU A 401 -21.51 3.10 3.14
CA LEU A 401 -22.75 2.91 3.90
C LEU A 401 -23.92 3.67 3.28
N ARG A 402 -23.67 4.87 2.74
CA ARG A 402 -24.68 5.64 1.99
C ARG A 402 -25.09 4.91 0.71
N ASP A 403 -24.14 4.39 -0.05
CA ASP A 403 -24.42 3.69 -1.32
C ASP A 403 -25.29 2.44 -1.07
N ILE A 404 -25.06 1.70 0.02
CA ILE A 404 -25.92 0.59 0.47
C ILE A 404 -27.30 1.11 0.90
N ALA A 405 -27.34 2.18 1.72
CA ALA A 405 -28.60 2.74 2.21
C ALA A 405 -29.48 3.36 1.10
N GLN A 406 -28.87 3.82 -0.01
CA GLN A 406 -29.63 4.28 -1.19
C GLN A 406 -30.43 3.15 -1.85
N GLN A 407 -29.89 1.91 -1.85
CA GLN A 407 -30.61 0.73 -2.34
C GLN A 407 -31.64 0.21 -1.32
N SER A 408 -31.38 0.40 -0.03
CA SER A 408 -32.20 -0.12 1.07
C SER A 408 -32.28 0.90 2.21
N PRO A 409 -33.20 1.88 2.16
CA PRO A 409 -33.23 3.00 3.14
C PRO A 409 -33.47 2.55 4.59
N GLU A 410 -34.19 1.44 4.78
CA GLU A 410 -34.54 0.90 6.10
C GLU A 410 -33.56 -0.18 6.59
N ILE A 411 -32.42 -0.40 5.91
CA ILE A 411 -31.44 -1.41 6.24
C ILE A 411 -30.83 -1.21 7.64
N ILE A 412 -30.61 -2.30 8.32
CA ILE A 412 -29.83 -2.37 9.58
C ILE A 412 -28.40 -2.77 9.23
N PHE A 413 -27.43 -1.96 9.59
CA PHE A 413 -26.01 -2.27 9.51
C PHE A 413 -25.55 -2.92 10.81
N ALA A 414 -24.84 -4.04 10.75
CA ALA A 414 -24.31 -4.71 11.93
C ALA A 414 -22.79 -4.90 11.81
N PHE A 415 -22.07 -4.58 12.89
CA PHE A 415 -20.60 -4.59 12.97
C PHE A 415 -20.11 -5.33 14.22
N GLY A 416 -18.97 -6.02 14.09
CA GLY A 416 -18.17 -6.43 15.21
C GLY A 416 -16.99 -5.46 15.37
N LEU A 417 -16.91 -4.78 16.52
CA LEU A 417 -15.91 -3.78 16.84
C LEU A 417 -15.06 -4.24 18.04
N PRO A 418 -13.89 -3.65 18.29
CA PRO A 418 -13.16 -3.92 19.51
C PRO A 418 -14.03 -3.69 20.76
N GLY A 419 -13.93 -4.57 21.73
CA GLY A 419 -14.72 -4.48 22.95
C GLY A 419 -13.95 -4.93 24.18
N THR A 420 -14.54 -4.74 25.34
CA THR A 420 -14.02 -5.20 26.62
C THR A 420 -15.15 -5.28 27.64
N GLN A 421 -15.00 -6.19 28.60
CA GLN A 421 -15.97 -6.33 29.68
C GLN A 421 -15.68 -5.42 30.88
N THR A 422 -14.53 -4.73 30.91
CA THR A 422 -14.09 -4.01 32.11
C THR A 422 -13.77 -2.55 31.90
N TYR A 423 -12.86 -2.22 30.98
CA TYR A 423 -12.34 -0.85 30.81
C TYR A 423 -12.19 -0.47 29.36
N TYR A 424 -12.92 0.54 28.92
CA TYR A 424 -12.80 1.12 27.59
C TYR A 424 -11.66 2.13 27.52
N SER A 425 -10.60 1.80 26.78
CA SER A 425 -9.51 2.73 26.55
C SER A 425 -9.96 3.88 25.64
N GLN A 426 -9.30 5.04 25.78
CA GLN A 426 -9.58 6.20 24.93
C GLN A 426 -9.39 5.90 23.44
N ASP A 427 -8.41 5.04 23.09
CA ASP A 427 -8.10 4.68 21.71
C ASP A 427 -9.22 3.79 21.12
N MET A 428 -9.75 2.85 21.90
CA MET A 428 -10.89 2.02 21.53
C MET A 428 -12.15 2.88 21.33
N LEU A 429 -12.47 3.76 22.28
CA LEU A 429 -13.61 4.67 22.19
C LEU A 429 -13.53 5.57 20.94
N ASN A 430 -12.37 6.11 20.64
CA ASN A 430 -12.18 6.94 19.44
C ASN A 430 -12.48 6.16 18.15
N LEU A 431 -12.06 4.89 18.07
CA LEU A 431 -12.31 4.03 16.91
C LEU A 431 -13.79 3.69 16.78
N ASP A 432 -14.38 3.13 17.84
CA ASP A 432 -15.76 2.63 17.83
C ASP A 432 -16.74 3.76 17.57
N THR A 433 -16.58 4.89 18.27
CA THR A 433 -17.45 6.05 18.08
C THR A 433 -17.32 6.64 16.68
N SER A 434 -16.13 6.64 16.07
CA SER A 434 -15.95 7.09 14.70
C SER A 434 -16.73 6.23 13.70
N ILE A 435 -16.69 4.89 13.84
CA ILE A 435 -17.41 3.97 12.97
C ILE A 435 -18.93 4.08 13.21
N LEU A 436 -19.36 4.03 14.46
CA LEU A 436 -20.79 4.10 14.81
C LEU A 436 -21.43 5.43 14.40
N TYR A 437 -20.74 6.55 14.63
CA TYR A 437 -21.21 7.87 14.22
C TYR A 437 -21.28 8.02 12.69
N THR A 438 -20.29 7.44 11.98
CA THR A 438 -20.29 7.40 10.53
C THR A 438 -21.49 6.60 9.99
N ALA A 439 -21.79 5.45 10.60
CA ALA A 439 -22.93 4.60 10.22
C ALA A 439 -24.27 5.22 10.56
N ALA A 440 -24.36 5.88 11.72
CA ALA A 440 -25.59 6.53 12.16
C ALA A 440 -25.96 7.75 11.30
N ALA A 441 -24.99 8.38 10.65
CA ALA A 441 -25.18 9.63 9.88
C ALA A 441 -25.99 10.70 10.64
N GLY A 442 -25.93 10.67 11.98
CA GLY A 442 -26.60 11.58 12.91
C GLY A 442 -28.11 11.41 13.07
N LYS A 443 -28.73 10.39 12.42
CA LYS A 443 -30.21 10.21 12.40
C LYS A 443 -30.69 8.78 12.64
N ARG A 444 -29.78 7.80 12.75
CA ARG A 444 -30.13 6.39 12.95
C ARG A 444 -29.95 5.98 14.40
N LYS A 445 -30.79 5.04 14.86
CA LYS A 445 -30.66 4.43 16.18
C LYS A 445 -29.45 3.50 16.19
N VAL A 446 -28.69 3.54 17.27
CA VAL A 446 -27.59 2.60 17.55
C VAL A 446 -28.00 1.75 18.72
N VAL A 447 -27.91 0.44 18.59
CA VAL A 447 -28.07 -0.56 19.66
C VAL A 447 -26.79 -1.38 19.75
N ILE A 448 -26.43 -1.80 20.95
CA ILE A 448 -25.16 -2.47 21.23
C ILE A 448 -25.37 -3.74 22.05
N MET A 449 -24.44 -4.67 21.88
CA MET A 449 -24.26 -5.83 22.74
C MET A 449 -22.80 -5.88 23.19
N PRO A 450 -22.52 -5.51 24.44
CA PRO A 450 -21.16 -5.54 25.00
C PRO A 450 -20.61 -6.95 25.15
N GLY A 451 -19.29 -7.07 25.06
CA GLY A 451 -18.58 -8.33 25.22
C GLY A 451 -17.08 -8.16 25.10
N TYR A 452 -16.34 -9.24 24.81
CA TYR A 452 -14.94 -9.16 24.38
C TYR A 452 -14.81 -8.47 23.03
N SER A 453 -15.85 -8.56 22.20
CA SER A 453 -16.10 -7.71 21.05
C SER A 453 -17.36 -6.87 21.34
N LEU A 454 -17.40 -5.63 20.84
CA LEU A 454 -18.59 -4.81 20.87
C LEU A 454 -19.39 -5.07 19.58
N PHE A 455 -20.54 -5.73 19.70
CA PHE A 455 -21.44 -5.88 18.58
C PHE A 455 -22.41 -4.71 18.55
N ALA A 456 -22.53 -4.08 17.39
CA ALA A 456 -23.36 -2.90 17.23
C ALA A 456 -24.26 -3.04 16.00
N ALA A 457 -25.50 -2.63 16.13
CA ALA A 457 -26.43 -2.51 15.02
C ALA A 457 -26.91 -1.07 14.89
N VAL A 458 -26.93 -0.57 13.65
CA VAL A 458 -27.29 0.82 13.32
C VAL A 458 -28.38 0.80 12.25
N GLY A 459 -29.56 1.26 12.60
CA GLY A 459 -30.73 1.21 11.71
C GLY A 459 -31.69 2.37 11.91
N PRO A 460 -32.81 2.38 11.20
CA PRO A 460 -33.86 3.39 11.37
C PRO A 460 -34.51 3.27 12.76
N ASP A 461 -34.95 4.39 13.29
CA ASP A 461 -35.67 4.41 14.58
C ASP A 461 -37.14 4.01 14.37
N THR A 462 -37.36 2.73 14.08
CA THR A 462 -38.69 2.14 13.82
C THR A 462 -39.31 1.50 15.06
N GLY A 463 -38.59 1.51 16.19
CA GLY A 463 -39.08 0.96 17.46
C GLY A 463 -38.85 -0.54 17.64
N TYR A 464 -38.46 -1.29 16.59
CA TYR A 464 -38.26 -2.74 16.68
C TYR A 464 -36.84 -3.17 17.07
N MET A 465 -35.85 -2.29 16.90
CA MET A 465 -34.47 -2.58 17.37
C MET A 465 -34.42 -2.54 18.91
N SER A 466 -33.81 -3.55 19.51
CA SER A 466 -33.84 -3.76 20.95
C SER A 466 -32.47 -4.17 21.50
N GLU A 467 -32.20 -3.84 22.74
CA GLU A 467 -31.07 -4.31 23.60
C GLU A 467 -31.57 -5.22 24.74
N ASP A 468 -32.83 -5.64 24.68
CA ASP A 468 -33.43 -6.50 25.69
C ASP A 468 -33.23 -7.98 25.35
N ALA A 469 -32.60 -8.75 26.23
CA ALA A 469 -32.34 -10.16 26.04
C ALA A 469 -33.62 -10.98 25.87
N SER A 470 -34.72 -10.63 26.60
CA SER A 470 -35.97 -11.36 26.52
C SER A 470 -36.62 -11.21 25.13
N THR A 471 -36.59 -10.02 24.55
CA THR A 471 -37.06 -9.76 23.18
C THR A 471 -36.27 -10.57 22.16
N MET A 472 -34.95 -10.67 22.32
CA MET A 472 -34.09 -11.45 21.44
C MET A 472 -34.37 -12.95 21.54
N LEU A 473 -34.51 -13.46 22.72
CA LEU A 473 -34.83 -14.88 22.96
C LEU A 473 -36.21 -15.24 22.39
N GLN A 474 -37.21 -14.38 22.59
CA GLN A 474 -38.53 -14.58 22.02
C GLN A 474 -38.50 -14.67 20.48
N ARG A 475 -37.82 -13.74 19.80
CA ARG A 475 -37.67 -13.76 18.34
C ARG A 475 -36.89 -14.98 17.84
N LEU A 476 -35.93 -15.46 18.60
CA LEU A 476 -35.17 -16.67 18.28
C LEU A 476 -36.08 -17.90 18.32
N GLU A 477 -36.91 -18.02 19.38
CA GLU A 477 -37.85 -19.10 19.56
C GLU A 477 -38.94 -19.09 18.48
N GLU A 478 -39.52 -17.92 18.19
CA GLU A 478 -40.55 -17.74 17.13
C GLU A 478 -40.03 -18.19 15.76
N ARG A 479 -38.73 -18.05 15.49
CA ARG A 479 -38.06 -18.47 14.24
C ARG A 479 -37.64 -19.93 14.23
N GLY A 480 -37.70 -20.62 15.37
CA GLY A 480 -37.27 -22.01 15.50
C GLY A 480 -35.76 -22.21 15.28
N VAL A 481 -34.95 -21.20 15.54
CA VAL A 481 -33.50 -21.27 15.33
C VAL A 481 -32.81 -21.91 16.54
N ALA A 482 -32.09 -23.00 16.30
CA ALA A 482 -31.31 -23.67 17.35
C ALA A 482 -29.95 -23.00 17.54
N ALA A 483 -29.86 -22.07 18.49
CA ALA A 483 -28.66 -21.31 18.81
C ALA A 483 -28.27 -21.49 20.29
N SER A 484 -27.84 -22.69 20.68
CA SER A 484 -27.56 -23.06 22.09
C SER A 484 -26.46 -22.19 22.71
N TYR A 485 -25.41 -21.86 21.97
CA TYR A 485 -24.36 -20.97 22.47
C TYR A 485 -24.93 -19.56 22.72
N TRP A 486 -25.68 -18.98 21.76
CA TRP A 486 -26.31 -17.69 21.91
C TRP A 486 -27.22 -17.65 23.16
N THR A 487 -28.12 -18.62 23.32
CA THR A 487 -29.07 -18.64 24.43
C THR A 487 -28.38 -18.78 25.79
N SER A 488 -27.19 -19.36 25.85
CA SER A 488 -26.47 -19.51 27.13
C SER A 488 -25.77 -18.23 27.59
N VAL A 489 -25.46 -17.29 26.69
CA VAL A 489 -24.63 -16.11 26.99
C VAL A 489 -25.34 -14.77 26.82
N ILE A 490 -26.48 -14.73 26.11
CA ILE A 490 -27.15 -13.48 25.72
C ILE A 490 -27.57 -12.62 26.92
N SER A 491 -28.04 -13.24 28.01
CA SER A 491 -28.51 -12.52 29.21
C SER A 491 -27.35 -11.80 29.91
N ASP A 492 -26.15 -12.36 29.89
CA ASP A 492 -24.96 -11.73 30.46
C ASP A 492 -24.44 -10.58 29.58
N HIS A 493 -24.48 -10.77 28.25
CA HIS A 493 -24.04 -9.73 27.30
C HIS A 493 -25.01 -8.54 27.24
N LEU A 494 -26.32 -8.77 27.32
CA LEU A 494 -27.36 -7.73 27.33
C LEU A 494 -27.83 -7.41 28.77
N ASP A 495 -26.98 -7.58 29.78
CA ASP A 495 -27.26 -7.05 31.12
C ASP A 495 -27.42 -5.52 31.02
N PRO A 496 -28.53 -4.95 31.51
CA PRO A 496 -28.81 -3.52 31.41
C PRO A 496 -27.71 -2.63 31.99
N MET A 497 -27.04 -3.08 33.07
CA MET A 497 -25.94 -2.32 33.68
C MET A 497 -24.72 -2.23 32.75
N ASN A 498 -24.41 -3.33 32.05
CA ASN A 498 -23.33 -3.38 31.10
C ASN A 498 -23.63 -2.53 29.87
N VAL A 499 -24.84 -2.65 29.31
CA VAL A 499 -25.30 -1.85 28.16
C VAL A 499 -25.25 -0.36 28.49
N ASP A 500 -25.83 0.05 29.64
CA ASP A 500 -25.80 1.43 30.10
C ASP A 500 -24.39 1.96 30.38
N TYR A 501 -23.49 1.11 30.88
CA TYR A 501 -22.10 1.47 31.10
C TYR A 501 -21.43 1.80 29.76
N VAL A 502 -21.55 0.92 28.75
CA VAL A 502 -20.92 1.12 27.45
C VAL A 502 -21.52 2.31 26.72
N HIS A 503 -22.83 2.53 26.78
CA HIS A 503 -23.44 3.74 26.21
C HIS A 503 -22.86 5.01 26.84
N ARG A 504 -22.68 5.06 28.16
CA ARG A 504 -22.06 6.22 28.84
C ARG A 504 -20.59 6.40 28.39
N GLU A 505 -19.83 5.32 28.22
CA GLU A 505 -18.44 5.40 27.76
C GLU A 505 -18.38 5.93 26.31
N LEU A 506 -19.23 5.43 25.41
CA LEU A 506 -19.29 5.93 24.02
C LEU A 506 -19.69 7.42 23.95
N GLN A 507 -20.59 7.87 24.83
CA GLN A 507 -21.03 9.29 24.89
C GLN A 507 -19.94 10.25 25.38
N ARG A 508 -18.84 9.76 25.97
CA ARG A 508 -17.69 10.61 26.35
C ARG A 508 -17.06 11.30 25.15
N ILE A 509 -17.20 10.72 23.94
CA ILE A 509 -16.70 11.30 22.69
C ILE A 509 -17.83 12.11 22.04
N GLN A 510 -17.88 13.42 22.29
CA GLN A 510 -18.99 14.28 21.84
C GLN A 510 -18.99 14.56 20.33
N SER A 511 -17.83 14.54 19.67
CA SER A 511 -17.66 14.88 18.26
C SER A 511 -16.69 13.93 17.59
N PRO A 512 -17.07 12.66 17.38
CA PRO A 512 -16.22 11.69 16.73
C PRO A 512 -15.97 12.07 15.26
N PRO A 513 -14.77 11.84 14.72
CA PRO A 513 -14.49 12.14 13.33
C PRO A 513 -15.26 11.17 12.42
N ILE A 514 -15.76 11.69 11.29
CA ILE A 514 -16.43 10.88 10.27
C ILE A 514 -15.40 10.19 9.41
N ASN A 515 -15.54 8.88 9.24
CA ASN A 515 -14.71 8.08 8.37
C ASN A 515 -15.19 8.21 6.92
N THR A 516 -14.34 8.70 6.01
CA THR A 516 -14.68 8.91 4.59
C THR A 516 -13.62 8.30 3.67
N ASP A 517 -13.96 8.12 2.39
CA ASP A 517 -13.02 7.62 1.38
C ASP A 517 -11.80 8.52 1.20
N LEU A 518 -11.97 9.84 1.31
CA LEU A 518 -10.87 10.80 1.19
C LEU A 518 -10.12 11.03 2.51
N GLN A 519 -10.70 10.66 3.64
CA GLN A 519 -10.08 10.73 4.96
C GLN A 519 -10.37 9.45 5.74
N PRO A 520 -9.56 8.39 5.58
CA PRO A 520 -9.76 7.09 6.20
C PRO A 520 -9.33 7.11 7.68
N ILE A 521 -10.01 7.93 8.48
CA ILE A 521 -9.61 8.20 9.87
C ILE A 521 -9.76 6.96 10.78
N ALA A 522 -10.75 6.10 10.52
CA ALA A 522 -10.92 4.88 11.32
C ALA A 522 -9.73 3.92 11.15
N TYR A 523 -9.11 3.86 9.95
CA TYR A 523 -7.85 3.15 9.74
C TYR A 523 -6.75 3.68 10.68
N TYR A 524 -6.55 5.01 10.74
CA TYR A 524 -5.55 5.61 11.62
C TYR A 524 -5.81 5.33 13.10
N LEU A 525 -7.07 5.46 13.53
CA LEU A 525 -7.48 5.17 14.91
C LEU A 525 -7.25 3.71 15.29
N ASN A 526 -7.55 2.80 14.35
CA ASN A 526 -7.30 1.39 14.55
C ASN A 526 -5.80 1.04 14.61
N GLN A 527 -4.95 1.74 13.84
CA GLN A 527 -3.50 1.58 13.96
C GLN A 527 -2.99 1.98 15.36
N ILE A 528 -3.49 3.07 15.92
CA ILE A 528 -3.15 3.48 17.30
C ILE A 528 -3.61 2.40 18.30
N TYR A 529 -4.86 1.94 18.16
CA TYR A 529 -5.42 0.91 19.04
C TYR A 529 -4.63 -0.40 18.97
N ALA A 530 -4.36 -0.91 17.78
CA ALA A 530 -3.62 -2.14 17.57
C ALA A 530 -2.17 -2.03 18.09
N LEU A 531 -1.46 -0.95 17.75
CA LEU A 531 -0.10 -0.72 18.26
C LEU A 531 -0.06 -0.58 19.78
N ARG A 532 -1.13 -0.05 20.41
CA ARG A 532 -1.18 0.06 21.88
C ARG A 532 -1.08 -1.30 22.57
N GLN A 533 -1.54 -2.36 21.94
CA GLN A 533 -1.48 -3.71 22.47
C GLN A 533 -0.07 -4.31 22.43
N PHE A 534 0.75 -3.94 21.42
CA PHE A 534 2.03 -4.59 21.14
C PHE A 534 3.23 -3.61 21.14
N ASP A 535 3.01 -2.33 20.86
CA ASP A 535 4.06 -1.28 20.76
C ASP A 535 3.57 0.03 21.37
N ALA A 536 3.56 0.10 22.71
CA ALA A 536 3.14 1.31 23.41
C ALA A 536 3.94 2.58 23.08
N PRO A 537 5.26 2.56 22.77
CA PRO A 537 6.00 3.70 22.27
C PRO A 537 5.50 4.18 20.90
N GLY A 538 5.33 3.29 19.94
CA GLY A 538 4.81 3.61 18.60
C GLY A 538 3.40 4.20 18.67
N ALA A 539 2.51 3.59 19.44
CA ALA A 539 1.15 4.10 19.66
C ALA A 539 1.16 5.51 20.26
N ARG A 540 2.06 5.82 21.23
CA ARG A 540 2.16 7.16 21.82
C ARG A 540 2.59 8.22 20.79
N VAL A 541 3.50 7.87 19.88
CA VAL A 541 3.93 8.76 18.80
C VAL A 541 2.75 9.10 17.88
N LEU A 542 2.03 8.09 17.38
CA LEU A 542 0.87 8.32 16.52
C LEU A 542 -0.25 9.07 17.24
N ALA A 543 -0.56 8.72 18.48
CA ALA A 543 -1.57 9.42 19.27
C ALA A 543 -1.20 10.89 19.53
N GLY A 544 0.09 11.20 19.74
CA GLY A 544 0.60 12.56 19.86
C GLY A 544 0.44 13.37 18.56
N LEU A 545 0.71 12.75 17.41
CA LEU A 545 0.54 13.39 16.10
C LEU A 545 -0.92 13.72 15.78
N LYS A 546 -1.88 12.91 16.24
CA LYS A 546 -3.33 13.20 16.11
C LYS A 546 -3.73 14.53 16.74
N GLN A 547 -3.02 14.99 17.77
CA GLN A 547 -3.34 16.25 18.47
C GLN A 547 -2.91 17.50 17.68
N ILE A 548 -2.07 17.33 16.66
CA ILE A 548 -1.56 18.45 15.85
C ILE A 548 -2.53 18.74 14.72
N ALA A 549 -3.13 19.91 14.71
CA ALA A 549 -4.02 20.32 13.62
C ALA A 549 -3.23 20.68 12.36
N LEU A 550 -3.71 20.27 11.19
CA LEU A 550 -3.08 20.58 9.89
C LEU A 550 -2.78 22.08 9.68
N PRO A 551 -3.67 23.03 10.03
CA PRO A 551 -3.37 24.46 9.92
C PRO A 551 -2.16 24.90 10.76
N ALA A 552 -1.92 24.24 11.89
CA ALA A 552 -0.74 24.51 12.71
C ALA A 552 0.54 24.03 12.02
N ILE A 553 0.53 22.85 11.41
CA ILE A 553 1.66 22.34 10.60
C ILE A 553 1.97 23.30 9.46
N ILE A 554 0.95 23.69 8.69
CA ILE A 554 1.12 24.61 7.56
C ILE A 554 1.69 25.95 8.05
N ARG A 555 1.16 26.50 9.12
CA ARG A 555 1.64 27.78 9.70
C ARG A 555 3.11 27.71 10.11
N TRP A 556 3.49 26.66 10.85
CA TRP A 556 4.88 26.49 11.30
C TRP A 556 5.81 26.22 10.12
N PHE A 557 5.39 25.43 9.15
CA PHE A 557 6.15 25.19 7.92
C PHE A 557 6.41 26.51 7.17
N VAL A 558 5.38 27.33 6.96
CA VAL A 558 5.52 28.63 6.27
C VAL A 558 6.42 29.58 7.06
N LEU A 559 6.28 29.64 8.38
CA LEU A 559 7.14 30.50 9.23
C LEU A 559 8.60 30.06 9.14
N ILE A 560 8.89 28.76 9.26
CA ILE A 560 10.25 28.23 9.15
C ILE A 560 10.80 28.52 7.74
N ALA A 561 10.01 28.29 6.70
CA ALA A 561 10.41 28.56 5.33
C ALA A 561 10.74 30.05 5.10
N LEU A 562 9.93 30.98 5.66
CA LEU A 562 10.20 32.41 5.61
C LEU A 562 11.52 32.76 6.31
N VAL A 563 11.77 32.21 7.50
CA VAL A 563 13.04 32.42 8.21
C VAL A 563 14.21 31.90 7.38
N VAL A 564 14.11 30.70 6.83
CA VAL A 564 15.16 30.12 5.96
C VAL A 564 15.39 31.03 4.74
N MET A 565 14.32 31.47 4.07
CA MET A 565 14.42 32.37 2.93
C MET A 565 15.12 33.72 3.31
N CYS A 566 14.79 34.30 4.45
CA CYS A 566 15.46 35.52 4.94
C CYS A 566 16.95 35.27 5.21
N VAL A 567 17.31 34.15 5.84
CA VAL A 567 18.71 33.79 6.11
C VAL A 567 19.48 33.55 4.81
N VAL A 568 18.90 32.80 3.85
CA VAL A 568 19.50 32.53 2.55
C VAL A 568 19.68 33.81 1.74
N ALA A 569 18.70 34.73 1.78
CA ALA A 569 18.78 36.03 1.15
C ALA A 569 19.86 36.91 1.79
N TRP A 570 19.94 36.95 3.13
CA TRP A 570 20.94 37.67 3.87
C TRP A 570 22.37 37.18 3.61
N LEU A 571 22.54 35.86 3.56
CA LEU A 571 23.83 35.21 3.25
C LEU A 571 24.20 35.28 1.76
N ARG A 572 23.30 35.75 0.89
CA ARG A 572 23.43 35.75 -0.58
C ARG A 572 23.82 34.41 -1.17
N LYS A 573 23.21 33.30 -0.64
CA LYS A 573 23.46 31.91 -1.05
C LYS A 573 22.28 31.29 -1.81
N ALA A 574 21.38 32.10 -2.36
CA ALA A 574 20.21 31.58 -3.06
C ALA A 574 20.56 30.74 -4.30
N ASP A 575 21.64 31.07 -4.98
CA ASP A 575 22.18 30.34 -6.15
C ASP A 575 22.63 28.90 -5.82
N VAL A 576 23.05 28.63 -4.58
CA VAL A 576 23.52 27.32 -4.15
C VAL A 576 22.41 26.50 -3.47
N VAL A 577 21.48 27.14 -2.76
CA VAL A 577 20.51 26.47 -1.88
C VAL A 577 19.13 26.30 -2.52
N ALA A 578 18.68 27.28 -3.33
CA ALA A 578 17.29 27.30 -3.80
C ALA A 578 16.91 26.11 -4.68
N VAL A 579 17.72 25.80 -5.70
CA VAL A 579 17.41 24.72 -6.65
C VAL A 579 17.50 23.33 -6.03
N PRO A 580 18.56 22.97 -5.25
CA PRO A 580 18.57 21.69 -4.54
C PRO A 580 17.39 21.50 -3.57
N THR A 581 17.02 22.56 -2.84
CA THR A 581 15.85 22.50 -1.95
C THR A 581 14.55 22.38 -2.72
N ALA A 582 14.43 23.05 -3.88
CA ALA A 582 13.24 22.90 -4.73
C ALA A 582 13.09 21.44 -5.22
N ILE A 583 14.17 20.80 -5.63
CA ILE A 583 14.13 19.41 -6.09
C ILE A 583 13.84 18.45 -4.92
N ALA A 584 14.44 18.65 -3.74
CA ALA A 584 14.08 17.88 -2.55
C ALA A 584 12.58 18.03 -2.20
N GLY A 585 12.06 19.27 -2.23
CA GLY A 585 10.65 19.52 -2.00
C GLY A 585 9.75 18.92 -3.10
N THR A 586 10.19 18.92 -4.36
CA THR A 586 9.46 18.22 -5.46
C THR A 586 9.40 16.71 -5.22
N GLY A 587 10.52 16.07 -4.86
CA GLY A 587 10.54 14.64 -4.50
C GLY A 587 9.59 14.34 -3.34
N PHE A 588 9.57 15.19 -2.31
CA PHE A 588 8.62 15.08 -1.19
C PHE A 588 7.17 15.14 -1.70
N VAL A 589 6.80 16.18 -2.44
CA VAL A 589 5.45 16.37 -3.00
C VAL A 589 5.05 15.20 -3.90
N ALA A 590 5.97 14.76 -4.77
CA ALA A 590 5.76 13.64 -5.67
C ALA A 590 5.36 12.37 -4.90
N MET A 591 6.10 12.01 -3.86
CA MET A 591 5.85 10.78 -3.10
C MET A 591 4.61 10.89 -2.22
N VAL A 592 4.33 12.07 -1.64
CA VAL A 592 3.09 12.28 -0.89
C VAL A 592 1.87 12.12 -1.80
N LEU A 593 1.86 12.74 -2.98
CA LEU A 593 0.76 12.64 -3.93
C LEU A 593 0.65 11.23 -4.53
N GLN A 594 1.77 10.57 -4.85
CA GLN A 594 1.77 9.20 -5.36
C GLN A 594 1.17 8.22 -4.35
N LEU A 595 1.51 8.34 -3.07
CA LEU A 595 0.89 7.55 -2.01
C LEU A 595 -0.57 7.92 -1.79
N ALA A 596 -0.94 9.19 -1.87
CA ALA A 596 -2.35 9.61 -1.82
C ALA A 596 -3.18 8.99 -2.95
N VAL A 597 -2.63 8.95 -4.18
CA VAL A 597 -3.24 8.27 -5.32
C VAL A 597 -3.33 6.75 -5.08
N LEU A 598 -2.30 6.15 -4.50
CA LEU A 598 -2.29 4.72 -4.14
C LEU A 598 -3.38 4.38 -3.10
N TYR A 599 -3.50 5.17 -2.04
CA TYR A 599 -4.57 5.01 -1.04
C TYR A 599 -5.96 5.14 -1.68
N ALA A 600 -6.16 6.18 -2.49
CA ALA A 600 -7.43 6.35 -3.21
C ALA A 600 -7.73 5.17 -4.13
N PHE A 601 -6.73 4.66 -4.84
CA PHE A 601 -6.83 3.49 -5.68
C PHE A 601 -7.26 2.25 -4.88
N GLN A 602 -6.62 1.99 -3.74
CA GLN A 602 -6.96 0.87 -2.86
C GLN A 602 -8.39 0.97 -2.32
N ILE A 603 -8.80 2.16 -1.90
CA ILE A 603 -10.15 2.41 -1.37
C ILE A 603 -11.21 2.25 -2.47
N GLN A 604 -10.96 2.74 -3.68
CA GLN A 604 -11.96 2.77 -4.75
C GLN A 604 -12.01 1.49 -5.59
N VAL A 605 -10.87 0.87 -5.86
CA VAL A 605 -10.76 -0.30 -6.73
C VAL A 605 -10.67 -1.61 -5.93
N GLY A 606 -10.15 -1.57 -4.70
CA GLY A 606 -10.07 -2.74 -3.81
C GLY A 606 -8.89 -3.68 -4.06
N TYR A 607 -8.02 -3.40 -5.03
CA TYR A 607 -6.84 -4.21 -5.32
C TYR A 607 -5.62 -3.72 -4.55
N VAL A 608 -4.97 -4.60 -3.78
CA VAL A 608 -3.82 -4.23 -2.95
C VAL A 608 -2.50 -4.59 -3.61
N TYR A 609 -2.35 -5.83 -4.07
CA TYR A 609 -1.01 -6.33 -4.40
C TYR A 609 -0.67 -6.29 -5.87
N SER A 610 -1.61 -6.68 -6.73
CA SER A 610 -1.33 -6.89 -8.14
C SER A 610 -1.12 -5.60 -8.93
N LEU A 611 -1.84 -4.54 -8.62
CA LEU A 611 -1.83 -3.30 -9.40
C LEU A 611 -0.89 -2.20 -8.86
N ILE A 612 -0.30 -2.37 -7.66
CA ILE A 612 0.69 -1.42 -7.11
C ILE A 612 1.88 -1.28 -8.07
N GLY A 613 2.37 -2.40 -8.60
CA GLY A 613 3.48 -2.40 -9.55
C GLY A 613 3.16 -1.64 -10.84
N VAL A 614 1.93 -1.78 -11.35
CA VAL A 614 1.46 -1.07 -12.56
C VAL A 614 1.30 0.43 -12.28
N LEU A 615 0.75 0.79 -11.12
CA LEU A 615 0.57 2.19 -10.72
C LEU A 615 1.93 2.91 -10.55
N THR A 616 2.88 2.25 -9.90
CA THR A 616 4.26 2.76 -9.76
C THR A 616 4.97 2.83 -11.10
N GLY A 617 4.79 1.81 -11.95
CA GLY A 617 5.31 1.80 -13.32
C GLY A 617 4.77 2.95 -14.17
N ALA A 618 3.49 3.26 -14.07
CA ALA A 618 2.87 4.39 -14.77
C ALA A 618 3.50 5.73 -14.32
N PHE A 619 3.75 5.91 -13.04
CA PHE A 619 4.47 7.07 -12.50
C PHE A 619 5.89 7.17 -13.08
N MET A 620 6.65 6.06 -13.12
CA MET A 620 8.01 6.03 -13.67
C MET A 620 8.05 6.35 -15.17
N VAL A 621 7.10 5.83 -15.95
CA VAL A 621 6.97 6.18 -17.37
C VAL A 621 6.62 7.66 -17.55
N GLY A 622 5.76 8.20 -16.71
CA GLY A 622 5.49 9.63 -16.63
C GLY A 622 6.75 10.45 -16.39
N LEU A 623 7.54 10.07 -15.38
CA LEU A 623 8.84 10.67 -15.05
C LEU A 623 9.78 10.69 -16.25
N ALA A 624 9.91 9.58 -16.95
CA ALA A 624 10.71 9.46 -18.16
C ALA A 624 10.20 10.36 -19.29
N ALA A 625 8.89 10.38 -19.54
CA ALA A 625 8.27 11.21 -20.57
C ALA A 625 8.49 12.70 -20.28
N GLY A 626 8.31 13.12 -19.01
CA GLY A 626 8.59 14.48 -18.55
C GLY A 626 10.06 14.89 -18.73
N GLY A 627 10.99 13.99 -18.38
CA GLY A 627 12.42 14.20 -18.58
C GLY A 627 12.81 14.37 -20.07
N LEU A 628 12.25 13.53 -20.94
CA LEU A 628 12.46 13.65 -22.40
C LEU A 628 11.85 14.95 -22.96
N PHE A 629 10.68 15.36 -22.46
CA PHE A 629 10.07 16.63 -22.82
C PHE A 629 10.92 17.82 -22.36
N ALA A 630 11.44 17.79 -21.14
CA ALA A 630 12.37 18.82 -20.63
C ALA A 630 13.65 18.91 -21.46
N GLY A 631 14.20 17.78 -21.90
CA GLY A 631 15.36 17.73 -22.79
C GLY A 631 15.10 18.45 -24.14
N ARG A 632 13.88 18.29 -24.71
CA ARG A 632 13.48 19.05 -25.90
C ARG A 632 13.34 20.55 -25.60
N LEU A 633 12.76 20.89 -24.44
CA LEU A 633 12.56 22.26 -24.00
C LEU A 633 13.88 23.01 -23.77
N LEU A 634 14.92 22.30 -23.30
CA LEU A 634 16.27 22.82 -23.07
C LEU A 634 17.03 23.10 -24.38
N ARG A 635 16.75 22.39 -25.48
CA ARG A 635 17.39 22.66 -26.79
C ARG A 635 17.09 24.06 -27.33
N HIS A 636 15.97 24.66 -26.94
CA HIS A 636 15.56 25.99 -27.27
C HIS A 636 15.86 27.02 -26.16
N THR A 637 16.67 26.64 -25.19
CA THR A 637 17.01 27.49 -24.02
C THR A 637 18.45 27.95 -24.16
N THR A 638 18.66 29.22 -24.45
CA THR A 638 19.99 29.79 -24.65
C THR A 638 20.53 30.48 -23.41
N GLU A 639 19.63 30.85 -22.48
CA GLU A 639 19.98 31.59 -21.27
C GLU A 639 19.53 30.87 -19.99
N PRO A 640 20.31 30.93 -18.90
CA PRO A 640 20.00 30.35 -17.61
C PRO A 640 18.69 30.85 -16.98
N GLN A 641 18.38 32.12 -17.18
CA GLN A 641 17.14 32.72 -16.68
C GLN A 641 15.90 32.06 -17.29
N GLN A 642 15.97 31.65 -18.57
CA GLN A 642 14.87 30.92 -19.21
C GLN A 642 14.66 29.52 -18.59
N ALA A 643 15.74 28.83 -18.20
CA ALA A 643 15.63 27.56 -17.51
C ALA A 643 14.97 27.71 -16.12
N LEU A 644 15.35 28.78 -15.39
CA LEU A 644 14.74 29.12 -14.09
C LEU A 644 13.25 29.45 -14.24
N LEU A 645 12.86 30.27 -15.24
CA LEU A 645 11.45 30.58 -15.49
C LEU A 645 10.62 29.33 -15.83
N LYS A 646 11.19 28.39 -16.59
CA LYS A 646 10.54 27.11 -16.90
C LYS A 646 10.40 26.23 -15.66
N LEU A 647 11.41 26.20 -14.77
CA LEU A 647 11.34 25.49 -13.50
C LEU A 647 10.26 26.10 -12.60
N LEU A 648 10.19 27.44 -12.48
CA LEU A 648 9.13 28.12 -11.74
C LEU A 648 7.74 27.77 -12.28
N GLY A 649 7.56 27.77 -13.61
CA GLY A 649 6.32 27.36 -14.25
C GLY A 649 5.94 25.91 -13.92
N ALA A 650 6.92 24.98 -13.91
CA ALA A 650 6.70 23.57 -13.57
C ALA A 650 6.33 23.41 -12.07
N LEU A 651 6.95 24.16 -11.17
CA LEU A 651 6.60 24.17 -9.73
C LEU A 651 5.20 24.73 -9.47
N ILE A 652 4.83 25.82 -10.16
CA ILE A 652 3.46 26.39 -10.09
C ILE A 652 2.44 25.35 -10.59
N ALA A 653 2.72 24.71 -11.72
CA ALA A 653 1.85 23.67 -12.26
C ALA A 653 1.67 22.52 -11.29
N LEU A 654 2.75 22.05 -10.63
CA LEU A 654 2.69 21.01 -9.59
C LEU A 654 1.86 21.45 -8.37
N GLY A 655 2.02 22.70 -7.92
CA GLY A 655 1.22 23.26 -6.82
C GLY A 655 -0.28 23.31 -7.16
N LEU A 656 -0.62 23.79 -8.36
CA LEU A 656 -2.02 23.82 -8.84
C LEU A 656 -2.59 22.39 -9.00
N PHE A 657 -1.80 21.49 -9.57
CA PHE A 657 -2.19 20.08 -9.71
C PHE A 657 -2.46 19.46 -8.35
N SER A 658 -1.62 19.72 -7.34
CA SER A 658 -1.82 19.23 -5.97
C SER A 658 -3.19 19.64 -5.42
N LEU A 659 -3.64 20.88 -5.67
CA LEU A 659 -4.96 21.35 -5.23
C LEU A 659 -6.12 20.63 -5.94
N VAL A 660 -5.92 20.21 -7.17
CA VAL A 660 -6.98 19.60 -8.01
C VAL A 660 -7.06 18.09 -7.81
N VAL A 661 -6.01 17.42 -7.33
CA VAL A 661 -5.98 15.96 -7.14
C VAL A 661 -7.19 15.40 -6.38
N PRO A 662 -7.64 15.94 -5.24
CA PRO A 662 -8.82 15.41 -4.54
C PRO A 662 -10.09 15.50 -5.39
N ALA A 663 -10.27 16.59 -6.13
CA ALA A 663 -11.41 16.78 -7.02
C ALA A 663 -11.36 15.82 -8.23
N LEU A 664 -10.16 15.57 -8.78
CA LEU A 664 -9.95 14.59 -9.86
C LEU A 664 -10.32 13.18 -9.39
N ILE A 665 -9.88 12.78 -8.21
CA ILE A 665 -10.23 11.48 -7.62
C ILE A 665 -11.75 11.36 -7.45
N THR A 666 -12.40 12.37 -6.87
CA THR A 666 -13.85 12.40 -6.68
C THR A 666 -14.60 12.38 -8.03
N GLY A 667 -14.12 13.12 -9.02
CA GLY A 667 -14.67 13.14 -10.37
C GLY A 667 -14.56 11.80 -11.09
N LEU A 668 -13.40 11.13 -10.97
CA LEU A 668 -13.17 9.79 -11.52
C LEU A 668 -14.16 8.77 -10.93
N THR A 669 -14.39 8.81 -9.63
CA THR A 669 -15.33 7.90 -8.97
C THR A 669 -16.78 8.17 -9.38
N GLY A 670 -17.17 9.45 -9.51
CA GLY A 670 -18.50 9.83 -9.98
C GLY A 670 -18.78 9.41 -11.42
N VAL A 671 -17.84 9.66 -12.33
CA VAL A 671 -17.98 9.26 -13.75
C VAL A 671 -17.94 7.75 -13.92
N SER A 672 -17.13 7.04 -13.14
CA SER A 672 -17.02 5.57 -13.24
C SER A 672 -18.26 4.82 -12.77
N ALA A 673 -19.20 5.47 -12.11
CA ALA A 673 -20.48 4.86 -11.74
C ALA A 673 -21.29 4.30 -12.94
N HIS A 674 -21.04 4.86 -14.14
CA HIS A 674 -21.71 4.46 -15.37
C HIS A 674 -20.80 3.76 -16.38
N LEU A 675 -19.54 3.43 -16.01
CA LEU A 675 -18.54 2.88 -16.90
C LEU A 675 -17.97 1.56 -16.37
N PRO A 676 -17.41 0.70 -17.24
CA PRO A 676 -16.77 -0.55 -16.82
C PRO A 676 -15.66 -0.30 -15.77
N GLY A 677 -15.50 -1.21 -14.81
CA GLY A 677 -14.57 -1.04 -13.68
C GLY A 677 -13.10 -0.81 -14.08
N TRP A 678 -12.65 -1.29 -15.26
CA TRP A 678 -11.30 -1.02 -15.78
C TRP A 678 -11.06 0.46 -16.08
N PHE A 679 -12.12 1.23 -16.37
CA PHE A 679 -12.00 2.67 -16.65
C PHE A 679 -11.52 3.44 -15.42
N LEU A 680 -12.01 3.08 -14.24
CA LEU A 680 -11.57 3.67 -12.99
C LEU A 680 -10.07 3.41 -12.74
N ALA A 681 -9.62 2.17 -12.94
CA ALA A 681 -8.21 1.82 -12.79
C ALA A 681 -7.33 2.56 -13.80
N ALA A 682 -7.77 2.64 -15.06
CA ALA A 682 -7.06 3.41 -16.10
C ALA A 682 -6.94 4.90 -15.76
N GLY A 683 -7.99 5.49 -15.15
CA GLY A 683 -7.97 6.87 -14.66
C GLY A 683 -6.90 7.10 -13.60
N PHE A 684 -6.74 6.19 -12.64
CA PHE A 684 -5.68 6.26 -11.63
C PHE A 684 -4.29 6.08 -12.22
N PHE A 685 -4.11 5.20 -13.22
CA PHE A 685 -2.83 5.06 -13.92
C PHE A 685 -2.48 6.33 -14.70
N LEU A 686 -3.45 6.95 -15.36
CA LEU A 686 -3.27 8.24 -16.04
C LEU A 686 -2.89 9.34 -15.04
N LEU A 687 -3.56 9.39 -13.87
CA LEU A 687 -3.26 10.38 -12.82
C LEU A 687 -1.82 10.22 -12.31
N SER A 688 -1.37 8.98 -12.05
CA SER A 688 0.01 8.66 -11.69
C SER A 688 1.01 9.05 -12.80
N PHE A 689 0.70 8.74 -14.06
CA PHE A 689 1.52 9.10 -15.21
C PHE A 689 1.68 10.64 -15.36
N VAL A 690 0.59 11.39 -15.23
CA VAL A 690 0.62 12.86 -15.30
C VAL A 690 1.46 13.44 -14.16
N LEU A 691 1.27 12.94 -12.93
CA LEU A 691 2.08 13.34 -11.77
C LEU A 691 3.57 13.10 -12.03
N GLY A 692 3.91 11.88 -12.46
CA GLY A 692 5.29 11.55 -12.83
C GLY A 692 5.85 12.46 -13.91
N GLY A 693 5.05 12.77 -14.94
CA GLY A 693 5.44 13.68 -16.02
C GLY A 693 5.78 15.08 -15.54
N MET A 694 4.96 15.63 -14.65
CA MET A 694 5.19 16.97 -14.07
C MET A 694 6.47 17.03 -13.23
N VAL A 695 6.74 15.99 -12.47
CA VAL A 695 7.97 15.86 -11.65
C VAL A 695 9.18 15.65 -12.56
N GLY A 696 9.06 14.78 -13.56
CA GLY A 696 10.14 14.48 -14.51
C GLY A 696 10.66 15.65 -15.32
N VAL A 697 9.82 16.66 -15.57
CA VAL A 697 10.24 17.92 -16.24
C VAL A 697 11.22 18.72 -15.37
N GLN A 698 11.10 18.67 -14.07
CA GLN A 698 11.83 19.57 -13.15
C GLN A 698 13.29 19.19 -13.00
N PHE A 699 13.61 17.89 -13.00
CA PHE A 699 14.97 17.39 -12.78
C PHE A 699 15.99 17.87 -13.83
N PRO A 700 15.77 17.75 -15.15
CA PRO A 700 16.71 18.26 -16.15
C PRO A 700 16.86 19.78 -16.12
N LEU A 701 15.77 20.52 -15.85
CA LEU A 701 15.81 21.98 -15.73
C LEU A 701 16.68 22.41 -14.53
N ALA A 702 16.49 21.79 -13.39
CA ALA A 702 17.29 22.04 -12.18
C ALA A 702 18.77 21.71 -12.38
N THR A 703 19.05 20.57 -13.02
CA THR A 703 20.42 20.14 -13.33
C THR A 703 21.13 21.15 -14.23
N GLU A 704 20.46 21.71 -15.25
CA GLU A 704 21.04 22.72 -16.14
C GLU A 704 21.32 24.03 -15.41
N ILE A 705 20.42 24.46 -14.49
CA ILE A 705 20.63 25.67 -13.69
C ILE A 705 21.85 25.49 -12.76
N GLN A 706 21.96 24.34 -12.11
CA GLN A 706 23.04 24.06 -11.15
C GLN A 706 24.40 23.82 -11.85
N ALA A 707 24.38 23.30 -13.08
CA ALA A 707 25.58 23.04 -13.88
C ALA A 707 26.37 24.30 -14.25
N GLN A 708 25.84 25.49 -13.97
CA GLN A 708 26.55 26.76 -14.18
C GLN A 708 27.46 27.12 -13.00
N THR A 709 27.10 26.69 -11.80
CA THR A 709 27.91 26.90 -10.59
C THR A 709 28.81 25.73 -10.27
N GLU A 710 28.51 24.56 -10.83
CA GLU A 710 29.18 23.29 -10.53
C GLU A 710 29.44 22.48 -11.82
N HIS A 711 30.33 21.52 -11.76
CA HIS A 711 30.53 20.58 -12.87
C HIS A 711 29.23 19.81 -13.14
N ARG A 712 28.77 19.74 -14.41
CA ARG A 712 27.48 19.09 -14.82
C ARG A 712 27.24 17.72 -14.20
N GLY A 713 28.29 16.91 -14.10
CA GLY A 713 28.17 15.57 -13.51
C GLY A 713 27.96 15.57 -12.00
N PHE A 714 28.43 16.59 -11.29
CA PHE A 714 28.21 16.74 -9.85
C PHE A 714 26.83 17.36 -9.60
N ALA A 715 26.43 18.33 -10.41
CA ALA A 715 25.10 18.93 -10.38
C ALA A 715 23.99 17.88 -10.54
N ALA A 716 24.11 16.98 -11.54
CA ALA A 716 23.14 15.89 -11.73
C ALA A 716 23.06 14.94 -10.52
N ALA A 717 24.21 14.57 -9.94
CA ALA A 717 24.25 13.68 -8.79
C ALA A 717 23.69 14.31 -7.52
N SER A 718 23.97 15.62 -7.28
CA SER A 718 23.45 16.34 -6.12
C SER A 718 21.93 16.57 -6.23
N MET A 719 21.41 16.90 -7.42
CA MET A 719 19.98 17.00 -7.68
C MET A 719 19.26 15.68 -7.47
N TYR A 720 19.81 14.57 -7.98
CA TYR A 720 19.25 13.25 -7.79
C TYR A 720 19.22 12.85 -6.31
N ALA A 721 20.29 13.10 -5.57
CA ALA A 721 20.31 12.84 -4.13
C ALA A 721 19.27 13.69 -3.37
N ALA A 722 19.11 14.96 -3.75
CA ALA A 722 18.12 15.84 -3.15
C ALA A 722 16.68 15.34 -3.41
N ASP A 723 16.37 14.95 -4.65
CA ASP A 723 15.07 14.39 -5.02
C ASP A 723 14.73 13.13 -4.20
N LEU A 724 15.67 12.19 -4.11
CA LEU A 724 15.47 10.95 -3.38
C LEU A 724 15.36 11.14 -1.86
N LEU A 725 16.11 12.09 -1.29
CA LEU A 725 15.97 12.47 0.14
C LEU A 725 14.59 13.06 0.43
N GLY A 726 14.13 13.95 -0.44
CA GLY A 726 12.78 14.50 -0.38
C GLY A 726 11.71 13.41 -0.53
N GLY A 727 11.86 12.58 -1.56
CA GLY A 727 10.96 11.46 -1.82
C GLY A 727 10.89 10.46 -0.67
N SER A 728 12.04 10.11 -0.07
CA SER A 728 12.11 9.21 1.09
C SER A 728 11.31 9.76 2.28
N SER A 729 11.54 11.02 2.64
CA SER A 729 10.80 11.67 3.74
C SER A 729 9.31 11.80 3.42
N GLY A 730 8.97 12.13 2.17
CA GLY A 730 7.58 12.19 1.69
C GLY A 730 6.87 10.85 1.77
N ALA A 731 7.52 9.76 1.38
CA ALA A 731 6.96 8.41 1.43
C ALA A 731 6.63 7.97 2.87
N VAL A 732 7.59 8.14 3.80
CA VAL A 732 7.39 7.77 5.21
C VAL A 732 6.26 8.59 5.84
N LEU A 733 6.28 9.91 5.66
CA LEU A 733 5.27 10.80 6.27
C LEU A 733 3.89 10.61 5.63
N ALA A 734 3.81 10.39 4.33
CA ALA A 734 2.53 10.15 3.65
C ALA A 734 1.87 8.86 4.12
N GLY A 735 2.63 7.75 4.16
CA GLY A 735 2.10 6.45 4.55
C GLY A 735 1.71 6.38 6.03
N ALA A 736 2.53 6.97 6.91
CA ALA A 736 2.32 6.88 8.35
C ALA A 736 1.30 7.89 8.91
N VAL A 737 1.23 9.11 8.34
CA VAL A 737 0.56 10.23 9.00
C VAL A 737 -0.29 11.08 8.06
N LEU A 738 0.29 11.61 6.97
CA LEU A 738 -0.37 12.68 6.21
C LEU A 738 -1.68 12.19 5.58
N VAL A 739 -1.65 11.05 4.90
CA VAL A 739 -2.84 10.52 4.23
C VAL A 739 -3.83 9.92 5.22
N PRO A 740 -3.44 9.04 6.17
CA PRO A 740 -4.39 8.46 7.11
C PRO A 740 -5.03 9.47 8.07
N LEU A 741 -4.27 10.44 8.56
CA LEU A 741 -4.75 11.40 9.56
C LEU A 741 -5.46 12.62 8.95
N TYR A 742 -4.82 13.27 7.97
CA TYR A 742 -5.35 14.51 7.38
C TYR A 742 -6.14 14.28 6.08
N GLY A 743 -6.15 13.04 5.62
CA GLY A 743 -6.82 12.67 4.38
C GLY A 743 -6.06 13.10 3.13
N ILE A 744 -6.55 12.67 1.98
CA ILE A 744 -5.99 13.01 0.67
C ILE A 744 -6.07 14.52 0.43
N GLY A 745 -7.17 15.17 0.85
CA GLY A 745 -7.34 16.62 0.72
C GLY A 745 -6.34 17.42 1.53
N GLY A 746 -6.12 17.05 2.80
CA GLY A 746 -5.15 17.70 3.67
C GLY A 746 -3.71 17.51 3.21
N ALA A 747 -3.35 16.29 2.81
CA ALA A 747 -2.03 15.99 2.25
C ALA A 747 -1.77 16.79 0.96
N SER A 748 -2.75 16.86 0.06
CA SER A 748 -2.68 17.63 -1.19
C SER A 748 -2.54 19.12 -0.95
N LEU A 749 -3.25 19.68 0.04
CA LEU A 749 -3.13 21.09 0.43
C LEU A 749 -1.72 21.41 0.95
N LEU A 750 -1.17 20.55 1.80
CA LEU A 750 0.20 20.71 2.29
C LEU A 750 1.20 20.68 1.12
N CYS A 751 1.04 19.75 0.17
CA CYS A 751 1.86 19.67 -1.03
C CYS A 751 1.80 20.95 -1.87
N ALA A 752 0.62 21.51 -2.04
CA ALA A 752 0.46 22.79 -2.76
C ALA A 752 1.20 23.93 -2.06
N VAL A 753 1.05 24.05 -0.73
CA VAL A 753 1.77 25.05 0.07
C VAL A 753 3.28 24.89 -0.08
N ILE A 754 3.79 23.65 0.01
CA ILE A 754 5.22 23.37 -0.21
C ILE A 754 5.64 23.84 -1.60
N ALA A 755 4.93 23.45 -2.65
CA ALA A 755 5.26 23.83 -4.03
C ALA A 755 5.32 25.36 -4.22
N PHE A 756 4.36 26.12 -3.67
CA PHE A 756 4.37 27.57 -3.76
C PHE A 756 5.49 28.24 -2.94
N VAL A 757 5.85 27.67 -1.79
CA VAL A 757 7.03 28.13 -1.04
C VAL A 757 8.31 27.92 -1.84
N LEU A 758 8.43 26.77 -2.55
CA LEU A 758 9.58 26.50 -3.42
C LEU A 758 9.65 27.46 -4.61
N VAL A 759 8.49 27.86 -5.18
CA VAL A 759 8.43 28.93 -6.20
C VAL A 759 9.01 30.22 -5.65
N ALA A 760 8.57 30.65 -4.46
CA ALA A 760 9.09 31.87 -3.83
C ALA A 760 10.60 31.79 -3.59
N MET A 761 11.09 30.63 -3.12
CA MET A 761 12.51 30.41 -2.86
C MET A 761 13.36 30.44 -4.14
N CYS A 762 12.89 29.83 -5.24
CA CYS A 762 13.59 29.90 -6.52
C CYS A 762 13.51 31.30 -7.14
N ALA A 763 12.44 32.06 -6.94
CA ALA A 763 12.32 33.43 -7.41
C ALA A 763 13.37 34.37 -6.75
N LEU A 764 13.72 34.13 -5.48
CA LEU A 764 14.79 34.87 -4.80
C LEU A 764 16.14 34.72 -5.51
N GLN A 765 16.45 33.56 -6.11
CA GLN A 765 17.66 33.35 -6.89
C GLN A 765 17.68 34.25 -8.14
N GLY A 766 16.53 34.42 -8.81
CA GLY A 766 16.40 35.32 -9.95
C GLY A 766 16.63 36.79 -9.61
N CYS A 767 16.27 37.21 -8.37
CA CYS A 767 16.48 38.58 -7.89
C CYS A 767 17.92 38.86 -7.45
N GLN A 768 18.70 37.84 -7.08
CA GLN A 768 20.09 37.96 -6.65
C GLN A 768 21.11 37.88 -7.77
N ARG A 769 20.72 37.38 -8.93
CA ARG A 769 21.45 37.41 -10.22
C ARG A 769 21.12 38.67 -10.99
#